data_48752dae35e06b284dbc565843b72631
#
_entry.id   48752dae35e06b284dbc565843b72631
#
_cell.length_a   1.000
_cell.length_b   1.000
_cell.length_c   1.000
_cell.angle_alpha   90.00
_cell.angle_beta   90.00
_cell.angle_gamma   90.00
#
_symmetry.space_group_name_H-M   'P 1'
#
loop_
_entity.id
_entity.type
_entity.pdbx_description
1 polymer ?
#
loop_
_entity_poly.entity_id
_entity_poly.type
_entity_poly.pdbx_seq_one_letter_code
_entity_poly.pdbx_strand_id
1 'polypeptide(L)'
;MSTKEHKEVDGRLEGERQREFMSAILDDVRALEYMLDNNLFETGVRRIGVEQELFLLDESWRPARGVLQVLDKLKDPAHYTTELGQFQLEINCDPQVLGGDGIAALHAQLVQLVERARKSAGELGMQVVLMGILPTMQKSDLSLDSMVPSARYMQLNKIVTALRGGKFEVQIKGLDELVLDHDSVMVEACNSSFQVHLQVAPEEFARMYNIAQVVAGPLMAVSANSPIVFNRRLWAETRIALFRQSVDTRKHKSVHRELEARVSFGTRWVRKSIVEIFKEDIARFRALVGTELDEAPMAVLQRGGLPQLKALRLHNGTIYRWNRPCYGVADGKAHLRIENRIMPAGPSTLDEVANAAFWAGMMIEIGAREEDITRRIDFDEAAANFYTAAREGLGSHFTWLDGNDVTARELVLEQLIPLAAAGLRRQGVNEEHVQHYLGVVENRVKTTRTGARWQLSSWNSLRDRATLSERATAIVAATVHRQLTGRPVAEWERARMDEAKVSAKNYQRVEHYMTSDLFTVHADDAVEMVANLMIWERIRHVPVEDAEHHLVGVITHRAVMRFIMGGGNPRRTPVSEIMKKDPVTIAPDTQTIEALRTMRRFGIGCLPVLHDGKLVGLITEEDFMDLATKLLEEQMGITEQLPLLLDPEKK
;
A
#
# COMPACT_ATOMS: atom_id res chain seq x y z
N MET A 1 -8.19 16.15 -19.80
CA MET A 1 -9.54 16.08 -19.21
C MET A 1 -10.03 14.65 -19.31
N SER A 2 -9.91 13.88 -18.24
CA SER A 2 -10.56 12.59 -18.14
C SER A 2 -11.86 12.81 -17.38
N THR A 3 -12.97 13.07 -18.10
CA THR A 3 -14.30 12.94 -17.50
C THR A 3 -14.47 11.46 -17.18
N LYS A 4 -14.20 11.09 -15.93
CA LYS A 4 -14.67 9.80 -15.39
C LYS A 4 -16.20 9.89 -15.35
N GLU A 5 -16.88 9.57 -16.46
CA GLU A 5 -18.29 9.27 -16.43
C GLU A 5 -18.52 8.21 -15.36
N HIS A 6 -19.42 8.46 -14.43
CA HIS A 6 -19.94 7.45 -13.51
C HIS A 6 -20.65 6.38 -14.35
N LYS A 7 -19.90 5.36 -14.76
CA LYS A 7 -20.46 4.24 -15.53
C LYS A 7 -21.23 3.37 -14.58
N GLU A 8 -22.52 3.23 -14.79
CA GLU A 8 -23.28 2.13 -14.23
C GLU A 8 -22.63 0.82 -14.71
N VAL A 9 -22.11 0.06 -13.75
CA VAL A 9 -21.47 -1.23 -14.03
C VAL A 9 -22.52 -2.30 -13.81
N ASP A 10 -22.86 -2.99 -14.91
CA ASP A 10 -23.78 -4.13 -14.88
C ASP A 10 -23.15 -5.33 -14.14
N GLY A 11 -23.94 -6.08 -13.39
CA GLY A 11 -23.49 -7.15 -12.52
C GLY A 11 -22.67 -8.25 -13.17
N ARG A 12 -22.45 -9.34 -12.42
CA ARG A 12 -21.72 -10.50 -12.95
C ARG A 12 -22.31 -10.90 -14.29
N LEU A 13 -21.47 -10.85 -15.34
CA LEU A 13 -21.89 -11.21 -16.68
C LEU A 13 -22.13 -12.72 -16.74
N GLU A 14 -23.37 -13.15 -16.89
CA GLU A 14 -23.74 -14.54 -17.05
C GLU A 14 -24.10 -14.83 -18.51
N GLY A 15 -23.52 -15.90 -19.03
CA GLY A 15 -23.93 -16.51 -20.29
C GLY A 15 -23.84 -15.57 -21.51
N GLU A 16 -24.97 -15.07 -21.95
CA GLU A 16 -25.09 -14.29 -23.19
C GLU A 16 -24.43 -12.93 -23.14
N ARG A 17 -24.66 -12.19 -22.07
CA ARG A 17 -24.04 -10.88 -21.82
C ARG A 17 -22.52 -10.96 -21.77
N GLN A 18 -21.96 -12.02 -21.18
CA GLN A 18 -20.52 -12.23 -21.15
C GLN A 18 -19.94 -12.42 -22.55
N ARG A 19 -20.65 -13.19 -23.42
CA ARG A 19 -20.23 -13.37 -24.82
C ARG A 19 -20.30 -12.06 -25.60
N GLU A 20 -21.38 -11.29 -25.43
CA GLU A 20 -21.54 -9.97 -26.07
C GLU A 20 -20.41 -9.00 -25.64
N PHE A 21 -20.10 -8.93 -24.35
CA PHE A 21 -19.02 -8.08 -23.87
C PHE A 21 -17.64 -8.53 -24.38
N MET A 22 -17.38 -9.83 -24.43
CA MET A 22 -16.14 -10.34 -25.02
C MET A 22 -16.05 -10.04 -26.52
N SER A 23 -17.17 -10.11 -27.25
CA SER A 23 -17.22 -9.71 -28.69
C SER A 23 -16.86 -8.23 -28.82
N ALA A 24 -17.41 -7.37 -27.99
CA ALA A 24 -17.10 -5.93 -28.00
C ALA A 24 -15.63 -5.61 -27.67
N ILE A 25 -15.01 -6.34 -26.74
CA ILE A 25 -13.56 -6.21 -26.50
C ILE A 25 -12.78 -6.57 -27.79
N LEU A 26 -13.16 -7.62 -28.49
CA LEU A 26 -12.50 -8.00 -29.74
C LEU A 26 -12.72 -6.97 -30.86
N ASP A 27 -13.90 -6.33 -30.92
CA ASP A 27 -14.19 -5.25 -31.87
C ASP A 27 -13.36 -4.00 -31.52
N ASP A 28 -13.19 -3.67 -30.23
CA ASP A 28 -12.32 -2.60 -29.80
C ASP A 28 -10.84 -2.87 -30.16
N VAL A 29 -10.36 -4.12 -30.01
CA VAL A 29 -9.01 -4.52 -30.45
C VAL A 29 -8.84 -4.34 -31.97
N ARG A 30 -9.82 -4.75 -32.79
CA ARG A 30 -9.78 -4.57 -34.26
C ARG A 30 -9.72 -3.08 -34.62
N ALA A 31 -10.52 -2.26 -33.94
CA ALA A 31 -10.51 -0.82 -34.16
C ALA A 31 -9.16 -0.20 -33.76
N LEU A 32 -8.55 -0.63 -32.65
CA LEU A 32 -7.22 -0.20 -32.24
C LEU A 32 -6.15 -0.60 -33.29
N GLU A 33 -6.19 -1.82 -33.80
CA GLU A 33 -5.29 -2.27 -34.88
C GLU A 33 -5.46 -1.39 -36.13
N TYR A 34 -6.71 -1.17 -36.55
CA TYR A 34 -6.99 -0.27 -37.68
C TYR A 34 -6.44 1.14 -37.46
N MET A 35 -6.59 1.68 -36.27
CA MET A 35 -6.08 3.01 -35.94
C MET A 35 -4.54 3.07 -35.98
N LEU A 36 -3.85 2.01 -35.53
CA LEU A 36 -2.39 1.90 -35.61
C LEU A 36 -1.93 1.83 -37.07
N ASP A 37 -2.55 0.99 -37.89
CA ASP A 37 -2.22 0.80 -39.31
C ASP A 37 -2.46 2.08 -40.15
N ASN A 38 -3.40 2.94 -39.75
CA ASN A 38 -3.76 4.17 -40.44
C ASN A 38 -3.20 5.44 -39.80
N ASN A 39 -2.28 5.34 -38.80
CA ASN A 39 -1.61 6.46 -38.14
C ASN A 39 -2.58 7.50 -37.54
N LEU A 40 -3.65 7.04 -36.87
CA LEU A 40 -4.69 7.91 -36.30
C LEU A 40 -4.37 8.44 -34.90
N PHE A 41 -3.13 8.36 -34.47
CA PHE A 41 -2.69 8.81 -33.16
C PHE A 41 -1.94 10.14 -33.21
N GLU A 42 -2.04 10.91 -32.12
CA GLU A 42 -1.23 12.10 -31.94
C GLU A 42 0.24 11.71 -31.76
N THR A 43 1.11 12.30 -32.56
CA THR A 43 2.57 12.14 -32.52
C THR A 43 3.27 13.50 -32.38
N GLY A 44 4.55 13.51 -32.04
CA GLY A 44 5.37 14.72 -31.95
C GLY A 44 5.17 15.55 -30.66
N VAL A 45 4.22 15.17 -29.80
CA VAL A 45 4.03 15.78 -28.48
C VAL A 45 4.18 14.73 -27.41
N ARG A 46 4.96 15.03 -26.37
CA ARG A 46 5.11 14.17 -25.22
C ARG A 46 4.56 14.87 -23.98
N ARG A 47 3.55 14.27 -23.36
CA ARG A 47 2.96 14.79 -22.13
C ARG A 47 3.24 13.87 -20.96
N ILE A 48 3.36 14.47 -19.78
CA ILE A 48 3.44 13.78 -18.49
C ILE A 48 2.24 14.20 -17.65
N GLY A 49 1.57 13.24 -17.01
CA GLY A 49 0.48 13.46 -16.07
C GLY A 49 0.66 12.60 -14.83
N VAL A 50 0.02 12.95 -13.75
CA VAL A 50 0.09 12.17 -12.49
C VAL A 50 -1.27 12.01 -11.85
N GLU A 51 -1.43 10.85 -11.17
CA GLU A 51 -2.52 10.55 -10.24
C GLU A 51 -1.90 10.36 -8.86
N GLN A 52 -2.47 11.01 -7.83
CA GLN A 52 -2.01 10.96 -6.45
C GLN A 52 -3.10 10.37 -5.56
N GLU A 53 -2.82 9.26 -4.93
CA GLU A 53 -3.64 8.72 -3.86
C GLU A 53 -3.13 9.18 -2.50
N LEU A 54 -4.04 9.39 -1.54
CA LEU A 54 -3.70 9.84 -0.20
C LEU A 54 -4.67 9.31 0.83
N PHE A 55 -4.25 9.30 2.11
CA PHE A 55 -5.09 8.91 3.23
C PHE A 55 -5.66 10.12 3.96
N LEU A 56 -6.94 9.97 4.39
CA LEU A 56 -7.58 10.83 5.36
C LEU A 56 -7.39 10.27 6.76
N LEU A 57 -7.04 11.11 7.71
CA LEU A 57 -6.77 10.76 9.10
C LEU A 57 -7.70 11.49 10.03
N ASP A 58 -8.09 10.83 11.14
CA ASP A 58 -8.74 11.46 12.27
C ASP A 58 -7.74 12.13 13.22
N GLU A 59 -8.24 12.71 14.32
CA GLU A 59 -7.43 13.35 15.35
C GLU A 59 -6.46 12.39 16.07
N SER A 60 -6.69 11.08 15.97
CA SER A 60 -5.86 10.01 16.52
C SER A 60 -4.83 9.47 15.53
N TRP A 61 -4.67 10.12 14.38
CA TRP A 61 -3.78 9.74 13.30
C TRP A 61 -4.13 8.38 12.66
N ARG A 62 -5.42 8.00 12.69
CA ARG A 62 -5.96 6.76 12.15
C ARG A 62 -6.79 7.03 10.90
N PRO A 63 -7.08 5.99 10.08
CA PRO A 63 -7.93 6.15 8.90
C PRO A 63 -9.29 6.78 9.24
N ALA A 64 -9.64 7.88 8.59
CA ALA A 64 -10.90 8.60 8.78
C ALA A 64 -11.86 8.34 7.61
N ARG A 65 -13.05 7.77 7.87
CA ARG A 65 -14.08 7.51 6.86
C ARG A 65 -14.80 8.80 6.49
N GLY A 66 -14.20 9.63 5.64
CA GLY A 66 -14.72 10.96 5.35
C GLY A 66 -14.60 11.41 3.90
N VAL A 67 -14.21 10.52 2.95
CA VAL A 67 -13.92 10.92 1.57
C VAL A 67 -15.11 11.56 0.87
N LEU A 68 -16.34 11.07 1.08
CA LEU A 68 -17.53 11.62 0.43
C LEU A 68 -17.83 13.05 0.91
N GLN A 69 -17.65 13.32 2.21
CA GLN A 69 -17.81 14.66 2.77
C GLN A 69 -16.72 15.63 2.27
N VAL A 70 -15.47 15.14 2.14
CA VAL A 70 -14.37 15.93 1.57
C VAL A 70 -14.65 16.28 0.11
N LEU A 71 -15.10 15.31 -0.70
CA LEU A 71 -15.47 15.53 -2.11
C LEU A 71 -16.62 16.53 -2.28
N ASP A 72 -17.63 16.44 -1.40
CA ASP A 72 -18.74 17.41 -1.42
C ASP A 72 -18.27 18.85 -1.14
N LYS A 73 -17.26 19.02 -0.30
CA LYS A 73 -16.62 20.32 -0.06
C LYS A 73 -15.75 20.79 -1.22
N LEU A 74 -14.99 19.90 -1.83
CA LEU A 74 -14.07 20.22 -2.93
C LEU A 74 -14.81 20.66 -4.19
N LYS A 75 -15.95 20.03 -4.51
CA LYS A 75 -16.83 20.33 -5.67
C LYS A 75 -16.07 20.39 -7.00
N ASP A 76 -15.08 19.51 -7.17
CA ASP A 76 -14.18 19.49 -8.32
C ASP A 76 -13.97 18.05 -8.80
N PRO A 77 -14.97 17.44 -9.46
CA PRO A 77 -14.90 16.05 -9.91
C PRO A 77 -13.91 15.82 -11.07
N ALA A 78 -13.35 16.89 -11.62
CA ALA A 78 -12.30 16.79 -12.64
C ALA A 78 -10.97 16.37 -12.03
N HIS A 79 -10.67 16.85 -10.83
CA HIS A 79 -9.40 16.62 -10.17
C HIS A 79 -9.47 15.65 -8.98
N TYR A 80 -10.66 15.40 -8.40
CA TYR A 80 -10.77 14.55 -7.21
C TYR A 80 -11.77 13.43 -7.40
N THR A 81 -11.40 12.23 -6.95
CA THR A 81 -12.28 11.06 -7.00
C THR A 81 -12.05 10.16 -5.78
N THR A 82 -12.95 9.20 -5.59
CA THR A 82 -12.81 8.18 -4.54
C THR A 82 -11.88 7.06 -4.98
N GLU A 83 -11.20 6.46 -4.01
CA GLU A 83 -10.65 5.11 -4.09
C GLU A 83 -11.57 4.09 -3.40
N LEU A 84 -11.09 2.84 -3.25
CA LEU A 84 -11.86 1.73 -2.66
C LEU A 84 -12.28 2.03 -1.21
N GLY A 85 -11.36 2.57 -0.40
CA GLY A 85 -11.59 2.89 1.00
C GLY A 85 -12.20 4.29 1.21
N GLN A 86 -13.18 4.41 2.14
CA GLN A 86 -13.76 5.70 2.52
C GLN A 86 -12.74 6.64 3.19
N PHE A 87 -11.55 6.16 3.49
CA PHE A 87 -10.44 6.90 4.06
C PHE A 87 -9.35 7.25 3.03
N GLN A 88 -9.63 7.10 1.73
CA GLN A 88 -8.72 7.40 0.63
C GLN A 88 -9.35 8.40 -0.34
N LEU A 89 -8.52 9.29 -0.86
CA LEU A 89 -8.86 10.26 -1.89
C LEU A 89 -7.82 10.17 -3.00
N GLU A 90 -8.26 10.23 -4.26
CA GLU A 90 -7.39 10.32 -5.44
C GLU A 90 -7.45 11.73 -6.01
N ILE A 91 -6.30 12.26 -6.38
CA ILE A 91 -6.11 13.54 -7.08
C ILE A 91 -5.58 13.25 -8.49
N ASN A 92 -6.21 13.85 -9.50
CA ASN A 92 -5.79 13.75 -10.90
C ASN A 92 -5.28 15.12 -11.38
N CYS A 93 -4.00 15.22 -11.72
CA CYS A 93 -3.44 16.44 -12.29
C CYS A 93 -3.65 16.51 -13.80
N ASP A 94 -3.76 17.73 -14.34
CA ASP A 94 -3.80 17.93 -15.79
C ASP A 94 -2.44 17.56 -16.41
N PRO A 95 -2.43 16.86 -17.56
CA PRO A 95 -1.18 16.49 -18.20
C PRO A 95 -0.44 17.73 -18.73
N GLN A 96 0.86 17.82 -18.47
CA GLN A 96 1.73 18.88 -18.93
C GLN A 96 2.61 18.41 -20.09
N VAL A 97 2.97 19.32 -21.00
CA VAL A 97 3.99 19.02 -22.02
C VAL A 97 5.33 18.84 -21.30
N LEU A 98 6.01 17.74 -21.57
CA LEU A 98 7.32 17.45 -20.99
C LEU A 98 8.40 18.26 -21.71
N GLY A 99 8.73 19.42 -21.16
CA GLY A 99 9.69 20.36 -21.68
C GLY A 99 9.56 21.73 -20.97
N GLY A 100 10.51 22.61 -21.09
CA GLY A 100 10.50 23.91 -20.42
C GLY A 100 10.25 23.78 -18.92
N ASP A 101 9.16 24.40 -18.45
CA ASP A 101 8.72 24.41 -17.07
C ASP A 101 7.65 23.33 -16.77
N GLY A 102 7.37 22.39 -17.70
CA GLY A 102 6.25 21.46 -17.59
C GLY A 102 6.26 20.60 -16.32
N ILE A 103 7.44 20.15 -15.87
CA ILE A 103 7.57 19.39 -14.62
C ILE A 103 7.31 20.29 -13.40
N ALA A 104 7.79 21.54 -13.43
CA ALA A 104 7.56 22.48 -12.35
C ALA A 104 6.08 22.90 -12.29
N ALA A 105 5.42 23.08 -13.42
CA ALA A 105 3.98 23.36 -13.51
C ALA A 105 3.17 22.18 -12.94
N LEU A 106 3.54 20.94 -13.27
CA LEU A 106 2.92 19.72 -12.71
C LEU A 106 3.08 19.68 -11.19
N HIS A 107 4.28 19.97 -10.67
CA HIS A 107 4.55 20.01 -9.23
C HIS A 107 3.72 21.10 -8.54
N ALA A 108 3.68 22.29 -9.10
CA ALA A 108 2.90 23.40 -8.56
C ALA A 108 1.40 23.06 -8.48
N GLN A 109 0.85 22.44 -9.54
CA GLN A 109 -0.55 21.97 -9.55
C GLN A 109 -0.79 20.88 -8.50
N LEU A 110 0.09 19.88 -8.39
CA LEU A 110 -0.02 18.82 -7.37
C LEU A 110 -0.04 19.41 -5.96
N VAL A 111 0.89 20.31 -5.64
CA VAL A 111 0.94 21.00 -4.34
C VAL A 111 -0.37 21.76 -4.10
N GLN A 112 -0.86 22.52 -5.07
CA GLN A 112 -2.11 23.26 -4.95
C GLN A 112 -3.31 22.34 -4.67
N LEU A 113 -3.42 21.21 -5.39
CA LEU A 113 -4.51 20.27 -5.22
C LEU A 113 -4.43 19.57 -3.87
N VAL A 114 -3.25 19.13 -3.42
CA VAL A 114 -3.04 18.54 -2.09
C VAL A 114 -3.41 19.54 -0.99
N GLU A 115 -3.01 20.82 -1.10
CA GLU A 115 -3.36 21.85 -0.10
C GLU A 115 -4.88 22.12 -0.06
N ARG A 116 -5.57 22.11 -1.20
CA ARG A 116 -7.03 22.19 -1.25
C ARG A 116 -7.69 21.01 -0.54
N ALA A 117 -7.17 19.78 -0.77
CA ALA A 117 -7.65 18.59 -0.08
C ALA A 117 -7.42 18.69 1.44
N ARG A 118 -6.23 19.14 1.88
CA ARG A 118 -5.90 19.38 3.29
C ARG A 118 -6.83 20.38 3.95
N LYS A 119 -7.09 21.50 3.29
CA LYS A 119 -8.01 22.53 3.79
C LYS A 119 -9.43 21.96 3.96
N SER A 120 -9.94 21.28 2.93
CA SER A 120 -11.31 20.72 2.95
C SER A 120 -11.46 19.61 4.00
N ALA A 121 -10.45 18.76 4.17
CA ALA A 121 -10.40 17.75 5.23
C ALA A 121 -10.29 18.40 6.63
N GLY A 122 -9.45 19.42 6.79
CA GLY A 122 -9.27 20.17 8.04
C GLY A 122 -10.54 20.83 8.55
N GLU A 123 -11.38 21.36 7.67
CA GLU A 123 -12.71 21.91 8.01
C GLU A 123 -13.69 20.84 8.53
N LEU A 124 -13.38 19.56 8.33
CA LEU A 124 -14.13 18.40 8.83
C LEU A 124 -13.42 17.71 10.02
N GLY A 125 -12.37 18.33 10.56
CA GLY A 125 -11.58 17.76 11.67
C GLY A 125 -10.66 16.60 11.24
N MET A 126 -10.39 16.45 9.94
CA MET A 126 -9.52 15.43 9.39
C MET A 126 -8.20 16.00 8.88
N GLN A 127 -7.20 15.16 8.75
CA GLN A 127 -5.90 15.48 8.16
C GLN A 127 -5.63 14.62 6.93
N VAL A 128 -4.63 15.02 6.13
CA VAL A 128 -4.21 14.34 4.91
C VAL A 128 -2.76 13.93 5.01
N VAL A 129 -2.44 12.70 4.59
CA VAL A 129 -1.07 12.20 4.52
C VAL A 129 -0.80 11.42 3.24
N LEU A 130 0.41 11.60 2.70
CA LEU A 130 0.95 10.86 1.55
C LEU A 130 1.86 9.75 2.08
N MET A 131 1.44 8.50 2.02
CA MET A 131 2.20 7.31 2.44
C MET A 131 1.78 6.12 1.58
N GLY A 132 2.71 5.24 1.25
CA GLY A 132 2.40 4.04 0.46
C GLY A 132 1.51 3.04 1.20
N ILE A 133 1.73 2.87 2.51
CA ILE A 133 0.85 2.19 3.47
C ILE A 133 0.83 3.02 4.75
N LEU A 134 -0.34 3.14 5.36
CA LEU A 134 -0.50 3.88 6.61
C LEU A 134 -0.11 2.98 7.82
N PRO A 135 0.96 3.28 8.57
CA PRO A 135 1.41 2.47 9.70
C PRO A 135 0.36 2.27 10.81
N THR A 136 -0.57 3.22 10.97
CA THR A 136 -1.66 3.16 11.96
C THR A 136 -2.87 2.39 11.49
N MET A 137 -2.88 1.86 10.25
CA MET A 137 -3.95 1.00 9.74
C MET A 137 -4.10 -0.25 10.61
N GLN A 138 -5.34 -0.62 10.92
CA GLN A 138 -5.71 -1.81 11.67
C GLN A 138 -6.54 -2.75 10.81
N LYS A 139 -6.59 -4.05 11.17
CA LYS A 139 -7.44 -5.02 10.47
C LYS A 139 -8.93 -4.64 10.54
N SER A 140 -9.38 -4.06 11.64
CA SER A 140 -10.75 -3.56 11.85
C SER A 140 -11.14 -2.42 10.90
N ASP A 141 -10.17 -1.66 10.38
CA ASP A 141 -10.41 -0.59 9.40
C ASP A 141 -10.80 -1.14 8.01
N LEU A 142 -10.53 -2.41 7.77
CA LEU A 142 -10.74 -3.09 6.48
C LEU A 142 -12.08 -3.82 6.38
N SER A 143 -13.04 -3.48 7.22
CA SER A 143 -14.41 -4.01 7.11
C SER A 143 -15.12 -3.48 5.84
N LEU A 144 -16.14 -4.19 5.37
CA LEU A 144 -16.95 -3.74 4.22
C LEU A 144 -17.64 -2.39 4.47
N ASP A 145 -17.88 -2.02 5.73
CA ASP A 145 -18.42 -0.70 6.11
C ASP A 145 -17.43 0.44 5.81
N SER A 146 -16.16 0.13 5.61
CA SER A 146 -15.13 1.09 5.22
C SER A 146 -15.01 1.24 3.70
N MET A 147 -15.69 0.39 2.92
CA MET A 147 -15.74 0.51 1.46
C MET A 147 -16.59 1.71 1.06
N VAL A 148 -16.17 2.44 0.03
CA VAL A 148 -16.99 3.48 -0.57
C VAL A 148 -18.27 2.84 -1.09
N PRO A 149 -19.49 3.38 -0.76
CA PRO A 149 -20.78 2.81 -1.14
C PRO A 149 -21.07 3.02 -2.63
N SER A 150 -20.23 2.43 -3.48
CA SER A 150 -20.34 2.45 -4.94
C SER A 150 -20.79 1.07 -5.44
N ALA A 151 -21.81 1.03 -6.30
CA ALA A 151 -22.25 -0.20 -6.94
C ALA A 151 -21.08 -0.95 -7.64
N ARG A 152 -20.15 -0.21 -8.24
CA ARG A 152 -18.96 -0.75 -8.88
C ARG A 152 -18.06 -1.50 -7.90
N TYR A 153 -17.75 -0.91 -6.73
CA TYR A 153 -16.85 -1.53 -5.74
C TYR A 153 -17.49 -2.74 -5.06
N MET A 154 -18.77 -2.62 -4.69
CA MET A 154 -19.53 -3.73 -4.12
C MET A 154 -19.58 -4.94 -5.05
N GLN A 155 -19.74 -4.67 -6.35
CA GLN A 155 -19.82 -5.68 -7.37
C GLN A 155 -18.46 -6.31 -7.66
N LEU A 156 -17.37 -5.50 -7.72
CA LEU A 156 -16.01 -5.98 -7.84
C LEU A 156 -15.68 -6.92 -6.68
N ASN A 157 -15.96 -6.52 -5.45
CA ASN A 157 -15.77 -7.36 -4.27
C ASN A 157 -16.51 -8.70 -4.40
N LYS A 158 -17.81 -8.66 -4.74
CA LYS A 158 -18.61 -9.88 -4.92
C LYS A 158 -18.04 -10.83 -5.97
N ILE A 159 -17.58 -10.31 -7.09
CA ILE A 159 -17.06 -11.12 -8.21
C ILE A 159 -15.68 -11.69 -7.85
N VAL A 160 -14.77 -10.88 -7.33
CA VAL A 160 -13.41 -11.30 -6.98
C VAL A 160 -13.44 -12.35 -5.86
N THR A 161 -14.27 -12.15 -4.83
CA THR A 161 -14.47 -13.11 -3.73
C THR A 161 -15.09 -14.42 -4.24
N ALA A 162 -16.08 -14.36 -5.13
CA ALA A 162 -16.69 -15.54 -5.74
C ALA A 162 -15.69 -16.35 -6.60
N LEU A 163 -14.82 -15.66 -7.35
CA LEU A 163 -13.76 -16.30 -8.13
C LEU A 163 -12.71 -16.96 -7.25
N ARG A 164 -12.32 -16.33 -6.15
CA ARG A 164 -11.41 -16.89 -5.16
C ARG A 164 -12.01 -18.16 -4.54
N GLY A 165 -13.29 -18.12 -4.18
CA GLY A 165 -14.02 -19.24 -3.61
C GLY A 165 -13.58 -19.63 -2.19
N GLY A 166 -13.04 -18.67 -1.43
CA GLY A 166 -12.53 -18.78 -0.07
C GLY A 166 -11.96 -17.46 0.42
N LYS A 167 -11.31 -17.47 1.58
CA LYS A 167 -10.60 -16.31 2.12
C LYS A 167 -9.37 -15.98 1.27
N PHE A 168 -8.99 -14.71 1.24
CA PHE A 168 -7.70 -14.26 0.74
C PHE A 168 -6.66 -14.51 1.83
N GLU A 169 -5.64 -15.25 1.51
CA GLU A 169 -4.52 -15.52 2.40
C GLU A 169 -3.37 -14.62 1.99
N VAL A 170 -2.94 -13.76 2.91
CA VAL A 170 -1.78 -12.88 2.73
C VAL A 170 -0.67 -13.38 3.62
N GLN A 171 0.46 -13.76 3.02
CA GLN A 171 1.66 -14.13 3.74
C GLN A 171 2.85 -13.35 3.19
N ILE A 172 3.42 -12.50 4.04
CA ILE A 172 4.58 -11.68 3.67
C ILE A 172 5.65 -11.83 4.75
N LYS A 173 6.82 -12.28 4.35
CA LYS A 173 8.00 -12.40 5.21
C LYS A 173 8.99 -11.30 4.91
N GLY A 174 9.32 -10.50 5.92
CA GLY A 174 10.29 -9.42 5.87
C GLY A 174 11.20 -9.45 7.10
N LEU A 175 11.38 -8.31 7.78
CA LEU A 175 12.00 -8.27 9.11
C LEU A 175 11.12 -8.97 10.14
N ASP A 176 9.81 -8.77 10.05
CA ASP A 176 8.78 -9.49 10.78
C ASP A 176 7.99 -10.36 9.77
N GLU A 177 7.01 -11.12 10.24
CA GLU A 177 6.14 -11.92 9.38
C GLU A 177 4.68 -11.47 9.55
N LEU A 178 3.98 -11.32 8.43
CA LEU A 178 2.54 -11.09 8.38
C LEU A 178 1.85 -12.31 7.80
N VAL A 179 0.92 -12.89 8.57
CA VAL A 179 -0.04 -13.88 8.09
C VAL A 179 -1.44 -13.32 8.38
N LEU A 180 -2.24 -13.19 7.35
CA LEU A 180 -3.56 -12.58 7.43
C LEU A 180 -4.53 -13.32 6.51
N ASP A 181 -5.65 -13.78 7.07
CA ASP A 181 -6.83 -14.21 6.33
C ASP A 181 -7.83 -13.07 6.23
N HIS A 182 -8.36 -12.83 5.05
CA HIS A 182 -9.38 -11.82 4.80
C HIS A 182 -10.46 -12.34 3.86
N ASP A 183 -11.68 -11.87 4.01
CA ASP A 183 -12.87 -12.34 3.27
C ASP A 183 -13.35 -11.37 2.19
N SER A 184 -12.67 -10.25 2.01
CA SER A 184 -13.02 -9.20 1.05
C SER A 184 -11.77 -8.62 0.36
N VAL A 185 -11.98 -7.79 -0.66
CA VAL A 185 -10.90 -7.07 -1.34
C VAL A 185 -10.36 -5.87 -0.55
N MET A 186 -10.88 -5.61 0.65
CA MET A 186 -10.53 -4.41 1.42
C MET A 186 -9.06 -4.32 1.84
N VAL A 187 -8.32 -5.42 1.83
CA VAL A 187 -6.84 -5.38 2.05
C VAL A 187 -6.14 -4.55 0.98
N GLU A 188 -6.70 -4.45 -0.22
CA GLU A 188 -6.22 -3.56 -1.28
C GLU A 188 -6.21 -2.10 -0.85
N ALA A 189 -7.21 -1.65 -0.10
CA ALA A 189 -7.32 -0.28 0.42
C ALA A 189 -6.22 0.10 1.45
N CYS A 190 -5.35 -0.82 1.85
CA CYS A 190 -4.12 -0.46 2.58
C CYS A 190 -3.10 0.27 1.71
N ASN A 191 -3.19 0.13 0.38
CA ASN A 191 -2.20 0.63 -0.55
C ASN A 191 -2.59 2.01 -1.08
N SER A 192 -1.58 2.86 -1.25
CA SER A 192 -1.72 4.18 -1.85
C SER A 192 -0.52 4.45 -2.75
N SER A 193 -0.77 4.91 -3.97
CA SER A 193 0.24 5.07 -5.01
C SER A 193 0.33 6.50 -5.54
N PHE A 194 1.45 6.77 -6.18
CA PHE A 194 1.67 7.91 -7.05
C PHE A 194 1.91 7.38 -8.46
N GLN A 195 0.96 7.61 -9.36
CA GLN A 195 0.99 7.04 -10.71
C GLN A 195 1.43 8.11 -11.71
N VAL A 196 2.31 7.74 -12.63
CA VAL A 196 2.84 8.65 -13.65
C VAL A 196 2.52 8.15 -15.03
N HIS A 197 1.90 8.99 -15.84
CA HIS A 197 1.55 8.72 -17.23
C HIS A 197 2.52 9.42 -18.15
N LEU A 198 3.15 8.68 -19.06
CA LEU A 198 3.98 9.23 -20.12
C LEU A 198 3.35 8.92 -21.48
N GLN A 199 3.03 9.96 -22.26
CA GLN A 199 2.55 9.81 -23.62
C GLN A 199 3.69 9.35 -24.52
N VAL A 200 3.44 8.33 -25.34
CA VAL A 200 4.39 7.73 -26.26
C VAL A 200 3.77 7.57 -27.64
N ALA A 201 4.57 7.69 -28.69
CA ALA A 201 4.11 7.46 -30.06
C ALA A 201 3.89 5.94 -30.30
N PRO A 202 2.97 5.56 -31.19
CA PRO A 202 2.70 4.16 -31.51
C PRO A 202 3.94 3.37 -31.92
N GLU A 203 4.79 3.96 -32.73
CA GLU A 203 5.98 3.34 -33.32
C GLU A 203 7.05 3.01 -32.27
N GLU A 204 7.11 3.78 -31.19
CA GLU A 204 8.07 3.58 -30.10
C GLU A 204 7.46 2.79 -28.92
N PHE A 205 6.15 2.49 -28.93
CA PHE A 205 5.45 1.97 -27.76
C PHE A 205 6.09 0.70 -27.19
N ALA A 206 6.36 -0.29 -28.02
CA ALA A 206 6.95 -1.57 -27.56
C ALA A 206 8.32 -1.35 -26.91
N ARG A 207 9.17 -0.55 -27.55
CA ARG A 207 10.51 -0.20 -27.01
C ARG A 207 10.40 0.54 -25.69
N MET A 208 9.58 1.58 -25.62
CA MET A 208 9.40 2.38 -24.40
C MET A 208 8.78 1.55 -23.27
N TYR A 209 7.84 0.64 -23.57
CA TYR A 209 7.25 -0.24 -22.60
C TYR A 209 8.30 -1.21 -22.00
N ASN A 210 9.16 -1.80 -22.84
CA ASN A 210 10.22 -2.68 -22.39
C ASN A 210 11.25 -1.91 -21.53
N ILE A 211 11.57 -0.68 -21.88
CA ILE A 211 12.42 0.19 -21.05
C ILE A 211 11.77 0.45 -19.68
N ALA A 212 10.45 0.73 -19.64
CA ALA A 212 9.72 0.90 -18.38
C ALA A 212 9.85 -0.31 -17.45
N GLN A 213 9.86 -1.53 -18.03
CA GLN A 213 10.07 -2.75 -17.26
C GLN A 213 11.51 -2.84 -16.73
N VAL A 214 12.53 -2.53 -17.54
CA VAL A 214 13.94 -2.57 -17.13
C VAL A 214 14.24 -1.58 -16.01
N VAL A 215 13.75 -0.33 -16.12
CA VAL A 215 14.01 0.71 -15.10
C VAL A 215 13.13 0.58 -13.85
N ALA A 216 12.20 -0.38 -13.82
CA ALA A 216 11.28 -0.59 -12.71
C ALA A 216 12.01 -0.90 -11.39
N GLY A 217 13.05 -1.73 -11.42
CA GLY A 217 13.86 -2.09 -10.25
C GLY A 217 14.57 -0.87 -9.63
N PRO A 218 15.41 -0.15 -10.37
CA PRO A 218 16.05 1.06 -9.88
C PRO A 218 15.09 2.15 -9.39
N LEU A 219 13.97 2.36 -10.10
CA LEU A 219 12.93 3.30 -9.68
C LEU A 219 12.31 2.90 -8.34
N MET A 220 11.97 1.62 -8.18
CA MET A 220 11.44 1.06 -6.94
C MET A 220 12.43 1.24 -5.78
N ALA A 221 13.71 0.99 -6.02
CA ALA A 221 14.74 1.09 -4.98
C ALA A 221 14.83 2.50 -4.39
N VAL A 222 14.70 3.55 -5.21
CA VAL A 222 14.80 4.95 -4.76
C VAL A 222 13.49 5.49 -4.19
N SER A 223 12.33 4.92 -4.56
CA SER A 223 11.01 5.45 -4.20
C SER A 223 10.34 4.75 -3.03
N ALA A 224 10.84 3.59 -2.55
CA ALA A 224 10.20 2.78 -1.51
C ALA A 224 9.75 3.56 -0.27
N ASN A 225 8.46 3.43 0.12
CA ASN A 225 7.82 4.20 1.19
C ASN A 225 6.71 3.44 1.95
N SER A 226 6.73 2.10 2.00
CA SER A 226 5.69 1.32 2.68
C SER A 226 6.23 0.14 3.50
N PRO A 227 7.14 0.36 4.50
CA PRO A 227 7.81 -0.73 5.18
C PRO A 227 7.02 -1.32 6.35
N ILE A 228 5.92 -0.69 6.78
CA ILE A 228 5.18 -1.06 7.99
C ILE A 228 3.69 -1.22 7.65
N VAL A 229 3.12 -2.37 7.99
CA VAL A 229 1.68 -2.63 7.95
C VAL A 229 1.26 -3.48 9.16
N PHE A 230 0.15 -3.15 9.81
CA PHE A 230 -0.37 -3.81 11.01
C PHE A 230 0.70 -4.02 12.09
N ASN A 231 1.51 -2.98 12.34
CA ASN A 231 2.64 -2.99 13.27
C ASN A 231 3.76 -4.01 12.94
N ARG A 232 3.81 -4.55 11.71
CA ARG A 232 4.87 -5.45 11.24
C ARG A 232 5.78 -4.73 10.24
N ARG A 233 7.10 -4.91 10.39
CA ARG A 233 8.13 -4.38 9.48
C ARG A 233 8.41 -5.44 8.42
N LEU A 234 8.04 -5.15 7.20
CA LEU A 234 8.09 -6.14 6.11
C LEU A 234 9.10 -5.72 5.03
N TRP A 235 8.67 -5.61 3.78
CA TRP A 235 9.50 -5.19 2.67
C TRP A 235 9.72 -3.66 2.71
N ALA A 236 10.76 -3.14 2.08
CA ALA A 236 10.92 -1.69 1.90
C ALA A 236 9.71 -1.09 1.18
N GLU A 237 9.13 -1.82 0.25
CA GLU A 237 7.87 -1.51 -0.42
C GLU A 237 6.89 -2.69 -0.30
N THR A 238 6.27 -2.83 0.86
CA THR A 238 5.32 -3.91 1.18
C THR A 238 4.09 -3.90 0.28
N ARG A 239 3.72 -2.73 -0.26
CA ARG A 239 2.59 -2.54 -1.17
C ARG A 239 2.65 -3.51 -2.36
N ILE A 240 3.84 -3.81 -2.86
CA ILE A 240 4.03 -4.73 -4.00
C ILE A 240 3.55 -6.15 -3.66
N ALA A 241 3.90 -6.66 -2.49
CA ALA A 241 3.47 -7.99 -2.04
C ALA A 241 2.00 -8.00 -1.61
N LEU A 242 1.57 -6.96 -0.90
CA LEU A 242 0.22 -6.85 -0.34
C LEU A 242 -0.83 -6.74 -1.45
N PHE A 243 -0.64 -5.85 -2.42
CA PHE A 243 -1.56 -5.69 -3.54
C PHE A 243 -1.68 -6.96 -4.38
N ARG A 244 -0.55 -7.63 -4.67
CA ARG A 244 -0.56 -8.89 -5.44
C ARG A 244 -1.40 -9.96 -4.78
N GLN A 245 -1.43 -10.02 -3.45
CA GLN A 245 -2.13 -11.07 -2.69
C GLN A 245 -3.59 -10.67 -2.34
N SER A 246 -3.88 -9.38 -2.20
CA SER A 246 -5.21 -8.87 -1.79
C SER A 246 -6.32 -9.08 -2.82
N VAL A 247 -5.97 -9.20 -4.11
CA VAL A 247 -6.92 -9.41 -5.22
C VAL A 247 -6.62 -10.69 -6.02
N ASP A 248 -5.88 -11.63 -5.42
CA ASP A 248 -5.52 -12.88 -6.07
C ASP A 248 -6.70 -13.83 -6.14
N THR A 249 -7.19 -14.08 -7.36
CA THR A 249 -8.33 -14.97 -7.62
C THR A 249 -7.94 -16.44 -7.83
N ARG A 250 -6.66 -16.80 -7.76
CA ARG A 250 -6.17 -18.16 -7.94
C ARG A 250 -6.51 -19.02 -6.72
N LYS A 251 -6.97 -20.26 -6.97
CA LYS A 251 -7.28 -21.24 -5.91
C LYS A 251 -6.03 -22.04 -5.57
N HIS A 252 -5.71 -22.19 -4.30
CA HIS A 252 -4.56 -22.99 -3.84
C HIS A 252 -4.55 -24.45 -4.34
N LYS A 253 -5.70 -24.99 -4.72
CA LYS A 253 -5.84 -26.41 -5.17
C LYS A 253 -5.56 -26.67 -6.63
N SER A 254 -5.24 -25.65 -7.44
CA SER A 254 -4.87 -25.88 -8.84
C SER A 254 -3.38 -26.17 -9.00
N VAL A 255 -2.92 -27.26 -8.39
CA VAL A 255 -1.51 -27.69 -8.33
C VAL A 255 -0.90 -28.01 -9.71
N HIS A 256 -1.70 -28.10 -10.76
CA HIS A 256 -1.25 -28.57 -12.08
C HIS A 256 -1.30 -27.53 -13.21
N ARG A 257 -1.66 -26.29 -12.93
CA ARG A 257 -1.69 -25.22 -13.92
C ARG A 257 -1.23 -23.91 -13.34
N GLU A 258 -0.13 -23.41 -13.86
CA GLU A 258 0.35 -22.05 -13.56
C GLU A 258 -0.65 -21.03 -14.15
N LEU A 259 -1.36 -20.35 -13.25
CA LEU A 259 -2.24 -19.23 -13.59
C LEU A 259 -1.56 -17.94 -13.18
N GLU A 260 -1.55 -16.95 -14.05
CA GLU A 260 -1.03 -15.63 -13.71
C GLU A 260 -1.95 -14.90 -12.73
N ALA A 261 -1.32 -14.11 -11.82
CA ALA A 261 -2.04 -13.19 -10.96
C ALA A 261 -2.51 -11.97 -11.75
N ARG A 262 -3.68 -11.39 -11.39
CA ARG A 262 -4.15 -10.14 -12.00
C ARG A 262 -3.23 -8.96 -11.75
N VAL A 263 -2.50 -8.96 -10.62
CA VAL A 263 -1.42 -8.02 -10.34
C VAL A 263 -0.10 -8.66 -10.75
N SER A 264 0.55 -8.14 -11.78
CA SER A 264 1.75 -8.75 -12.34
C SER A 264 2.74 -7.74 -12.92
N PHE A 265 3.99 -8.18 -13.05
CA PHE A 265 5.02 -7.46 -13.81
C PHE A 265 4.85 -7.67 -15.33
N GLY A 266 4.11 -8.69 -15.73
CA GLY A 266 4.02 -9.21 -17.08
C GLY A 266 4.76 -10.54 -17.20
N THR A 267 4.82 -11.11 -18.41
CA THR A 267 5.38 -12.46 -18.65
C THR A 267 6.49 -12.50 -19.72
N ARG A 268 6.64 -11.44 -20.48
CA ARG A 268 7.62 -11.37 -21.59
C ARG A 268 7.76 -9.95 -22.13
N TRP A 269 8.79 -9.74 -22.91
CA TRP A 269 8.99 -8.51 -23.68
C TRP A 269 7.92 -8.31 -24.75
N VAL A 270 7.50 -7.06 -24.96
CA VAL A 270 6.63 -6.64 -26.06
C VAL A 270 7.48 -6.46 -27.31
N ARG A 271 7.02 -6.99 -28.44
CA ARG A 271 7.81 -7.00 -29.69
C ARG A 271 7.37 -5.98 -30.72
N LYS A 272 6.06 -5.75 -30.85
CA LYS A 272 5.49 -4.95 -31.95
C LYS A 272 4.71 -3.73 -31.46
N SER A 273 3.68 -3.95 -30.64
CA SER A 273 2.75 -2.87 -30.30
C SER A 273 2.01 -3.14 -28.99
N ILE A 274 1.30 -2.13 -28.50
CA ILE A 274 0.40 -2.19 -27.36
C ILE A 274 -0.63 -3.33 -27.46
N VAL A 275 -1.03 -3.71 -28.68
CA VAL A 275 -2.04 -4.74 -28.94
C VAL A 275 -1.63 -6.10 -28.39
N GLU A 276 -0.32 -6.41 -28.39
CA GLU A 276 0.17 -7.68 -27.82
C GLU A 276 -0.18 -7.83 -26.34
N ILE A 277 -0.09 -6.74 -25.57
CA ILE A 277 -0.42 -6.75 -24.15
C ILE A 277 -1.92 -6.97 -23.97
N PHE A 278 -2.76 -6.25 -24.70
CA PHE A 278 -4.21 -6.42 -24.61
C PHE A 278 -4.67 -7.83 -25.04
N LYS A 279 -4.09 -8.38 -26.12
CA LYS A 279 -4.39 -9.76 -26.54
C LYS A 279 -3.96 -10.79 -25.49
N GLU A 280 -2.82 -10.61 -24.87
CA GLU A 280 -2.37 -11.47 -23.77
C GLU A 280 -3.34 -11.39 -22.58
N ASP A 281 -3.73 -10.19 -22.16
CA ASP A 281 -4.63 -9.96 -21.04
C ASP A 281 -6.03 -10.55 -21.31
N ILE A 282 -6.56 -10.40 -22.53
CA ILE A 282 -7.83 -11.00 -22.95
C ILE A 282 -7.77 -12.54 -22.92
N ALA A 283 -6.65 -13.10 -23.36
CA ALA A 283 -6.46 -14.56 -23.39
C ALA A 283 -6.31 -15.17 -21.97
N ARG A 284 -5.75 -14.43 -21.02
CA ARG A 284 -5.47 -14.90 -19.66
C ARG A 284 -6.59 -14.62 -18.67
N PHE A 285 -7.26 -13.49 -18.81
CA PHE A 285 -8.18 -12.97 -17.78
C PHE A 285 -9.59 -12.78 -18.33
N ARG A 286 -10.55 -13.46 -17.74
CA ARG A 286 -11.96 -13.23 -18.02
C ARG A 286 -12.39 -11.83 -17.57
N ALA A 287 -13.32 -11.22 -18.31
CA ALA A 287 -13.95 -9.97 -17.91
C ALA A 287 -14.68 -10.14 -16.57
N LEU A 288 -14.43 -9.24 -15.63
CA LEU A 288 -15.06 -9.24 -14.30
C LEU A 288 -16.34 -8.41 -14.29
N VAL A 289 -16.36 -7.32 -15.05
CA VAL A 289 -17.44 -6.33 -15.08
C VAL A 289 -17.79 -6.03 -16.54
N GLY A 290 -19.02 -5.66 -16.77
CA GLY A 290 -19.50 -5.20 -18.07
C GLY A 290 -20.13 -3.81 -17.96
N THR A 291 -20.39 -3.18 -19.09
CA THR A 291 -21.11 -1.91 -19.20
C THR A 291 -22.01 -1.97 -20.42
N GLU A 292 -23.01 -1.11 -20.48
CA GLU A 292 -23.76 -0.90 -21.70
C GLU A 292 -22.83 -0.41 -22.81
N LEU A 293 -22.97 -1.02 -23.97
CA LEU A 293 -22.15 -0.77 -25.15
C LEU A 293 -22.99 -0.01 -26.17
N ASP A 294 -22.79 1.27 -26.23
CA ASP A 294 -23.54 2.22 -27.04
C ASP A 294 -22.79 2.61 -28.32
N GLU A 295 -21.63 2.03 -28.57
CA GLU A 295 -20.74 2.42 -29.66
C GLU A 295 -20.22 1.19 -30.43
N ALA A 296 -20.39 1.20 -31.76
CA ALA A 296 -19.72 0.26 -32.67
C ALA A 296 -18.41 0.92 -33.14
N PRO A 297 -17.23 0.51 -32.66
CA PRO A 297 -15.98 1.29 -32.83
C PRO A 297 -15.58 1.42 -34.30
N MET A 298 -15.79 0.39 -35.13
CA MET A 298 -15.52 0.46 -36.58
C MET A 298 -16.45 1.42 -37.31
N ALA A 299 -17.71 1.52 -36.88
CA ALA A 299 -18.65 2.47 -37.50
C ALA A 299 -18.29 3.93 -37.15
N VAL A 300 -17.72 4.17 -35.98
CA VAL A 300 -17.18 5.49 -35.59
C VAL A 300 -16.01 5.85 -36.52
N LEU A 301 -15.06 4.93 -36.71
CA LEU A 301 -13.89 5.15 -37.58
C LEU A 301 -14.30 5.41 -39.05
N GLN A 302 -15.29 4.67 -39.56
CA GLN A 302 -15.82 4.88 -40.92
C GLN A 302 -16.44 6.26 -41.15
N ARG A 303 -16.94 6.88 -40.06
CA ARG A 303 -17.48 8.26 -40.07
C ARG A 303 -16.41 9.31 -39.79
N GLY A 304 -15.13 8.93 -39.70
CA GLY A 304 -14.03 9.83 -39.42
C GLY A 304 -13.89 10.25 -37.96
N GLY A 305 -14.60 9.58 -37.03
CA GLY A 305 -14.50 9.79 -35.59
C GLY A 305 -13.42 8.90 -34.94
N LEU A 306 -13.16 9.12 -33.66
CA LEU A 306 -12.24 8.32 -32.87
C LEU A 306 -13.02 7.59 -31.74
N PRO A 307 -13.05 6.23 -31.73
CA PRO A 307 -13.81 5.46 -30.77
C PRO A 307 -13.19 5.54 -29.37
N GLN A 308 -14.02 5.45 -28.34
CA GLN A 308 -13.56 5.46 -26.94
C GLN A 308 -12.98 4.12 -26.46
N LEU A 309 -13.19 3.03 -27.19
CA LEU A 309 -12.78 1.66 -26.87
C LEU A 309 -13.18 1.27 -25.43
N LYS A 310 -14.45 1.50 -25.09
CA LYS A 310 -14.97 1.39 -23.72
C LYS A 310 -14.83 -0.03 -23.15
N ALA A 311 -15.11 -1.07 -23.94
CA ALA A 311 -15.03 -2.45 -23.49
C ALA A 311 -13.57 -2.85 -23.18
N LEU A 312 -12.63 -2.50 -24.06
CA LEU A 312 -11.21 -2.78 -23.89
C LEU A 312 -10.64 -2.03 -22.69
N ARG A 313 -10.97 -0.74 -22.53
CA ARG A 313 -10.53 0.07 -21.40
C ARG A 313 -11.08 -0.45 -20.07
N LEU A 314 -12.34 -0.89 -20.03
CA LEU A 314 -12.94 -1.48 -18.84
C LEU A 314 -12.26 -2.81 -18.46
N HIS A 315 -12.01 -3.66 -19.44
CA HIS A 315 -11.29 -4.93 -19.22
C HIS A 315 -9.87 -4.66 -18.68
N ASN A 316 -9.10 -3.79 -19.33
CA ASN A 316 -7.77 -3.37 -18.90
C ASN A 316 -7.76 -2.78 -17.47
N GLY A 317 -8.82 -2.06 -17.09
CA GLY A 317 -9.00 -1.50 -15.73
C GLY A 317 -9.19 -2.54 -14.62
N THR A 318 -9.39 -3.83 -14.97
CA THR A 318 -9.50 -4.95 -14.01
C THR A 318 -8.25 -5.84 -13.96
N ILE A 319 -7.19 -5.44 -14.65
CA ILE A 319 -5.89 -6.13 -14.70
C ILE A 319 -4.84 -5.12 -14.29
N TYR A 320 -4.05 -5.48 -13.30
CA TYR A 320 -3.19 -4.54 -12.59
C TYR A 320 -1.72 -4.82 -12.92
N ARG A 321 -1.28 -4.42 -14.14
CA ARG A 321 0.14 -4.42 -14.48
C ARG A 321 0.85 -3.26 -13.80
N TRP A 322 2.07 -3.46 -13.31
CA TRP A 322 2.89 -2.41 -12.68
C TRP A 322 3.24 -1.27 -13.66
N ASN A 323 3.43 -1.59 -14.92
CA ASN A 323 3.36 -0.64 -16.03
C ASN A 323 2.14 -0.97 -16.86
N ARG A 324 1.14 -0.10 -16.91
CA ARG A 324 -0.13 -0.33 -17.61
C ARG A 324 -0.12 0.33 -18.99
N PRO A 325 -0.50 -0.38 -20.04
CA PRO A 325 -0.75 0.22 -21.35
C PRO A 325 -2.07 0.99 -21.31
N CYS A 326 -2.08 2.24 -21.77
CA CYS A 326 -3.28 3.07 -21.76
C CYS A 326 -3.56 3.65 -23.14
N TYR A 327 -4.82 3.55 -23.56
CA TYR A 327 -5.43 4.25 -24.68
C TYR A 327 -6.33 5.37 -24.16
N GLY A 328 -6.35 6.50 -24.86
CA GLY A 328 -7.28 7.58 -24.57
C GLY A 328 -7.56 8.47 -25.77
N VAL A 329 -8.68 9.20 -25.70
CA VAL A 329 -9.04 10.26 -26.64
C VAL A 329 -9.26 11.55 -25.83
N ALA A 330 -8.54 12.60 -26.16
CA ALA A 330 -8.68 13.92 -25.56
C ALA A 330 -8.56 14.99 -26.65
N ASP A 331 -9.37 16.03 -26.60
CA ASP A 331 -9.40 17.14 -27.56
C ASP A 331 -9.47 16.68 -29.03
N GLY A 332 -10.24 15.60 -29.28
CA GLY A 332 -10.42 15.02 -30.62
C GLY A 332 -9.17 14.28 -31.15
N LYS A 333 -8.21 13.91 -30.31
CA LYS A 333 -7.00 13.19 -30.69
C LYS A 333 -6.85 11.91 -29.87
N ALA A 334 -6.57 10.80 -30.54
CA ALA A 334 -6.21 9.55 -29.87
C ALA A 334 -4.74 9.58 -29.45
N HIS A 335 -4.43 9.01 -28.29
CA HIS A 335 -3.07 8.94 -27.78
C HIS A 335 -2.84 7.64 -26.99
N LEU A 336 -1.57 7.20 -26.95
CA LEU A 336 -1.10 6.08 -26.14
C LEU A 336 -0.26 6.59 -24.98
N ARG A 337 -0.36 5.93 -23.84
CA ARG A 337 0.44 6.22 -22.64
C ARG A 337 0.93 4.94 -21.99
N ILE A 338 2.07 5.04 -21.33
CA ILE A 338 2.54 4.07 -20.34
C ILE A 338 2.26 4.69 -18.98
N GLU A 339 1.47 3.99 -18.17
CA GLU A 339 1.14 4.37 -16.80
C GLU A 339 2.02 3.57 -15.84
N ASN A 340 2.93 4.26 -15.18
CA ASN A 340 3.76 3.69 -14.13
C ASN A 340 3.00 3.70 -12.80
N ARG A 341 2.72 2.52 -12.22
CA ARG A 341 2.00 2.30 -10.96
C ARG A 341 2.92 1.80 -9.83
N ILE A 342 4.23 1.82 -10.11
CA ILE A 342 5.25 1.26 -9.22
C ILE A 342 5.43 2.11 -7.97
N MET A 343 5.43 3.43 -8.12
CA MET A 343 5.77 4.36 -7.07
C MET A 343 4.68 4.43 -5.98
N PRO A 344 5.06 4.38 -4.70
CA PRO A 344 4.15 4.65 -3.59
C PRO A 344 3.79 6.12 -3.50
N ALA A 345 2.69 6.44 -2.81
CA ALA A 345 2.41 7.80 -2.36
C ALA A 345 3.47 8.30 -1.37
N GLY A 346 3.86 9.54 -1.48
CA GLY A 346 4.84 10.21 -0.63
C GLY A 346 6.32 9.85 -0.94
N PRO A 347 7.26 10.18 -0.07
CA PRO A 347 7.07 10.83 1.25
C PRO A 347 6.57 12.29 1.20
N SER A 348 7.00 13.09 0.24
CA SER A 348 6.53 14.46 -0.01
C SER A 348 6.21 14.65 -1.50
N THR A 349 5.42 15.66 -1.84
CA THR A 349 5.14 16.02 -3.25
C THR A 349 6.40 16.27 -4.06
N LEU A 350 7.43 16.84 -3.42
CA LEU A 350 8.73 17.06 -4.06
C LEU A 350 9.45 15.74 -4.35
N ASP A 351 9.41 14.77 -3.41
CA ASP A 351 9.98 13.44 -3.62
C ASP A 351 9.27 12.68 -4.75
N GLU A 352 7.95 12.80 -4.85
CA GLU A 352 7.13 12.16 -5.89
C GLU A 352 7.43 12.71 -7.28
N VAL A 353 7.44 14.04 -7.43
CA VAL A 353 7.75 14.68 -8.72
C VAL A 353 9.22 14.46 -9.11
N ALA A 354 10.14 14.39 -8.13
CA ALA A 354 11.52 13.99 -8.38
C ALA A 354 11.62 12.55 -8.92
N ASN A 355 10.84 11.62 -8.39
CA ASN A 355 10.74 10.25 -8.92
C ASN A 355 10.15 10.23 -10.35
N ALA A 356 9.11 11.03 -10.61
CA ALA A 356 8.52 11.15 -11.95
C ALA A 356 9.53 11.72 -12.98
N ALA A 357 10.29 12.76 -12.61
CA ALA A 357 11.34 13.35 -13.44
C ALA A 357 12.47 12.32 -13.71
N PHE A 358 12.91 11.61 -12.69
CA PHE A 358 13.92 10.56 -12.81
C PHE A 358 13.46 9.44 -13.76
N TRP A 359 12.23 8.94 -13.58
CA TRP A 359 11.65 7.92 -14.46
C TRP A 359 11.52 8.42 -15.91
N ALA A 360 10.91 9.59 -16.12
CA ALA A 360 10.71 10.13 -17.45
C ALA A 360 12.05 10.38 -18.17
N GLY A 361 13.04 10.93 -17.46
CA GLY A 361 14.37 11.17 -18.00
C GLY A 361 15.07 9.87 -18.44
N MET A 362 15.02 8.81 -17.61
CA MET A 362 15.56 7.49 -17.99
C MET A 362 14.86 6.93 -19.21
N MET A 363 13.52 6.95 -19.22
CA MET A 363 12.70 6.47 -20.33
C MET A 363 13.13 7.10 -21.66
N ILE A 364 13.32 8.41 -21.67
CA ILE A 364 13.63 9.18 -22.88
C ILE A 364 15.04 8.90 -23.36
N GLU A 365 16.04 8.97 -22.49
CA GLU A 365 17.43 8.83 -22.91
C GLU A 365 17.77 7.40 -23.31
N ILE A 366 17.30 6.41 -22.54
CA ILE A 366 17.49 5.01 -22.92
C ILE A 366 16.75 4.73 -24.23
N GLY A 367 15.51 5.23 -24.38
CA GLY A 367 14.76 5.10 -25.64
C GLY A 367 15.41 5.75 -26.86
N ALA A 368 16.24 6.77 -26.66
CA ALA A 368 16.99 7.41 -27.74
C ALA A 368 18.31 6.69 -28.07
N ARG A 369 18.92 5.99 -27.09
CA ARG A 369 20.22 5.34 -27.27
C ARG A 369 20.10 3.86 -27.65
N GLU A 370 19.08 3.18 -27.14
CA GLU A 370 18.95 1.73 -27.28
C GLU A 370 17.85 1.42 -28.30
N GLU A 371 18.23 0.75 -29.39
CA GLU A 371 17.23 0.26 -30.35
C GLU A 371 16.41 -0.90 -29.78
N ASP A 372 17.07 -1.82 -29.05
CA ASP A 372 16.45 -3.01 -28.49
C ASP A 372 17.12 -3.41 -27.16
N ILE A 373 16.62 -2.86 -26.04
CA ILE A 373 17.14 -3.17 -24.70
C ILE A 373 16.94 -4.62 -24.30
N THR A 374 16.01 -5.35 -24.94
CA THR A 374 15.71 -6.75 -24.63
C THR A 374 16.82 -7.74 -24.99
N ARG A 375 17.82 -7.27 -25.77
CA ARG A 375 19.04 -8.04 -26.07
C ARG A 375 20.09 -7.94 -24.97
N ARG A 376 19.94 -7.01 -24.05
CA ARG A 376 20.96 -6.68 -23.03
C ARG A 376 20.57 -7.16 -21.63
N ILE A 377 19.33 -7.58 -21.44
CA ILE A 377 18.84 -8.11 -20.16
C ILE A 377 17.66 -9.04 -20.42
N ASP A 378 17.60 -10.16 -19.71
CA ASP A 378 16.47 -11.07 -19.79
C ASP A 378 15.26 -10.52 -19.03
N PHE A 379 14.05 -10.91 -19.46
CA PHE A 379 12.81 -10.47 -18.83
C PHE A 379 12.74 -10.87 -17.35
N ASP A 380 13.16 -12.10 -17.04
CA ASP A 380 13.15 -12.64 -15.69
C ASP A 380 14.13 -11.90 -14.76
N GLU A 381 15.27 -11.45 -15.29
CA GLU A 381 16.23 -10.62 -14.54
C GLU A 381 15.64 -9.23 -14.24
N ALA A 382 14.99 -8.60 -15.21
CA ALA A 382 14.30 -7.33 -14.97
C ALA A 382 13.19 -7.46 -13.92
N ALA A 383 12.41 -8.55 -13.97
CA ALA A 383 11.38 -8.85 -12.97
C ALA A 383 12.02 -9.16 -11.59
N ALA A 384 13.10 -9.94 -11.54
CA ALA A 384 13.83 -10.23 -10.30
C ALA A 384 14.37 -8.95 -9.65
N ASN A 385 14.98 -8.06 -10.44
CA ASN A 385 15.44 -6.75 -9.98
C ASN A 385 14.32 -5.92 -9.36
N PHE A 386 13.13 -5.90 -9.97
CA PHE A 386 11.97 -5.20 -9.44
C PHE A 386 11.52 -5.75 -8.08
N TYR A 387 11.38 -7.07 -7.94
CA TYR A 387 10.97 -7.67 -6.68
C TYR A 387 12.05 -7.58 -5.60
N THR A 388 13.33 -7.66 -5.96
CA THR A 388 14.44 -7.43 -5.03
C THR A 388 14.43 -6.00 -4.51
N ALA A 389 14.23 -5.01 -5.40
CA ALA A 389 14.09 -3.61 -5.02
C ALA A 389 12.90 -3.36 -4.09
N ALA A 390 11.76 -4.01 -4.32
CA ALA A 390 10.61 -3.91 -3.44
C ALA A 390 10.90 -4.46 -2.02
N ARG A 391 11.71 -5.52 -1.91
CA ARG A 391 12.11 -6.10 -0.63
C ARG A 391 13.14 -5.25 0.12
N GLU A 392 14.17 -4.78 -0.56
CA GLU A 392 15.41 -4.29 0.05
C GLU A 392 15.63 -2.78 -0.17
N GLY A 393 14.88 -2.16 -1.10
CA GLY A 393 15.04 -0.75 -1.45
C GLY A 393 16.46 -0.47 -1.96
N LEU A 394 17.10 0.58 -1.46
CA LEU A 394 18.49 0.95 -1.82
C LEU A 394 19.56 -0.06 -1.37
N GLY A 395 19.19 -1.10 -0.62
CA GLY A 395 20.08 -2.22 -0.27
C GLY A 395 20.19 -3.28 -1.37
N SER A 396 19.44 -3.16 -2.45
CA SER A 396 19.36 -4.16 -3.52
C SER A 396 20.64 -4.26 -4.32
N HIS A 397 20.90 -5.49 -4.80
CA HIS A 397 21.83 -5.82 -5.86
C HIS A 397 21.05 -6.22 -7.11
N PHE A 398 21.49 -5.78 -8.26
CA PHE A 398 20.85 -6.01 -9.55
C PHE A 398 21.77 -6.74 -10.51
N THR A 399 21.24 -7.72 -11.22
CA THR A 399 21.80 -8.15 -12.49
C THR A 399 21.37 -7.13 -13.53
N TRP A 400 22.28 -6.24 -13.92
CA TRP A 400 22.02 -5.14 -14.83
C TRP A 400 22.38 -5.50 -16.27
N LEU A 401 22.31 -4.53 -17.17
CA LEU A 401 22.55 -4.73 -18.59
C LEU A 401 23.88 -5.50 -18.84
N ASP A 402 23.84 -6.46 -19.78
CA ASP A 402 24.95 -7.32 -20.16
C ASP A 402 25.45 -8.25 -19.01
N GLY A 403 24.57 -8.55 -18.04
CA GLY A 403 24.87 -9.43 -16.91
C GLY A 403 25.76 -8.82 -15.84
N ASN A 404 25.92 -7.49 -15.81
CA ASN A 404 26.72 -6.80 -14.80
C ASN A 404 26.02 -6.84 -13.43
N ASP A 405 26.73 -7.32 -12.40
CA ASP A 405 26.26 -7.23 -11.02
C ASP A 405 26.62 -5.86 -10.44
N VAL A 406 25.61 -5.14 -9.91
CA VAL A 406 25.78 -3.76 -9.44
C VAL A 406 24.84 -3.46 -8.29
N THR A 407 25.28 -2.68 -7.31
CA THR A 407 24.39 -2.20 -6.24
C THR A 407 23.42 -1.15 -6.77
N ALA A 408 22.20 -1.11 -6.21
CA ALA A 408 21.21 -0.07 -6.57
C ALA A 408 21.78 1.34 -6.45
N ARG A 409 22.61 1.60 -5.43
CA ARG A 409 23.21 2.93 -5.19
C ARG A 409 24.22 3.32 -6.26
N GLU A 410 25.15 2.43 -6.59
CA GLU A 410 26.15 2.67 -7.65
C GLU A 410 25.46 2.89 -9.00
N LEU A 411 24.55 1.99 -9.36
CA LEU A 411 23.79 2.10 -10.60
C LEU A 411 23.07 3.45 -10.72
N VAL A 412 22.35 3.85 -9.67
CA VAL A 412 21.57 5.09 -9.70
C VAL A 412 22.49 6.31 -9.76
N LEU A 413 23.52 6.39 -8.92
CA LEU A 413 24.40 7.57 -8.85
C LEU A 413 25.31 7.71 -10.07
N GLU A 414 25.90 6.61 -10.54
CA GLU A 414 26.95 6.67 -11.55
C GLU A 414 26.41 6.60 -12.98
N GLN A 415 25.25 5.93 -13.17
CA GLN A 415 24.70 5.71 -14.51
C GLN A 415 23.34 6.37 -14.72
N LEU A 416 22.34 6.10 -13.84
CA LEU A 416 20.95 6.43 -14.15
C LEU A 416 20.60 7.91 -13.92
N ILE A 417 21.16 8.59 -12.93
CA ILE A 417 20.96 10.04 -12.75
C ILE A 417 21.57 10.82 -13.93
N PRO A 418 22.81 10.56 -14.39
CA PRO A 418 23.32 11.18 -15.60
C PRO A 418 22.48 10.89 -16.86
N LEU A 419 21.98 9.66 -17.02
CA LEU A 419 21.07 9.31 -18.12
C LEU A 419 19.76 10.08 -18.04
N ALA A 420 19.13 10.13 -16.86
CA ALA A 420 17.91 10.86 -16.65
C ALA A 420 18.07 12.37 -16.94
N ALA A 421 19.18 12.96 -16.52
CA ALA A 421 19.50 14.35 -16.82
C ALA A 421 19.63 14.60 -18.33
N ALA A 422 20.31 13.70 -19.04
CA ALA A 422 20.42 13.79 -20.49
C ALA A 422 19.06 13.68 -21.18
N GLY A 423 18.18 12.79 -20.72
CA GLY A 423 16.84 12.62 -21.27
C GLY A 423 15.93 13.83 -21.04
N LEU A 424 15.96 14.41 -19.84
CA LEU A 424 15.20 15.64 -19.57
C LEU A 424 15.69 16.83 -20.42
N ARG A 425 17.01 16.99 -20.57
CA ARG A 425 17.58 18.00 -21.45
C ARG A 425 17.21 17.78 -22.91
N ARG A 426 17.17 16.51 -23.37
CA ARG A 426 16.73 16.16 -24.73
C ARG A 426 15.29 16.58 -25.00
N GLN A 427 14.43 16.57 -23.99
CA GLN A 427 13.05 17.06 -24.06
C GLN A 427 12.95 18.60 -23.88
N GLY A 428 14.07 19.29 -23.67
CA GLY A 428 14.09 20.72 -23.48
C GLY A 428 13.62 21.19 -22.12
N VAL A 429 13.68 20.33 -21.08
CA VAL A 429 13.39 20.75 -19.70
C VAL A 429 14.46 21.73 -19.24
N ASN A 430 14.06 22.83 -18.60
CA ASN A 430 14.97 23.88 -18.13
C ASN A 430 15.98 23.30 -17.12
N GLU A 431 17.24 23.70 -17.25
CA GLU A 431 18.37 23.14 -16.51
C GLU A 431 18.18 23.24 -14.99
N GLU A 432 17.60 24.32 -14.49
CA GLU A 432 17.29 24.48 -13.07
C GLU A 432 16.35 23.39 -12.54
N HIS A 433 15.37 22.98 -13.32
CA HIS A 433 14.44 21.91 -12.96
C HIS A 433 15.10 20.53 -13.06
N VAL A 434 15.95 20.31 -14.05
CA VAL A 434 16.76 19.09 -14.15
C VAL A 434 17.61 18.91 -12.89
N GLN A 435 18.35 19.96 -12.50
CA GLN A 435 19.21 19.91 -11.31
C GLN A 435 18.39 19.79 -10.02
N HIS A 436 17.29 20.54 -9.91
CA HIS A 436 16.44 20.52 -8.72
C HIS A 436 15.86 19.12 -8.43
N TYR A 437 15.14 18.54 -9.37
CA TYR A 437 14.46 17.27 -9.13
C TYR A 437 15.42 16.08 -9.07
N LEU A 438 16.40 16.01 -9.95
CA LEU A 438 17.40 14.93 -9.89
C LEU A 438 18.32 15.06 -8.69
N GLY A 439 18.60 16.28 -8.22
CA GLY A 439 19.32 16.54 -6.98
C GLY A 439 18.61 15.99 -5.74
N VAL A 440 17.28 16.00 -5.71
CA VAL A 440 16.49 15.35 -4.65
C VAL A 440 16.73 13.84 -4.63
N VAL A 441 16.65 13.18 -5.79
CA VAL A 441 16.93 11.74 -5.92
C VAL A 441 18.38 11.44 -5.53
N GLU A 442 19.33 12.21 -6.02
CA GLU A 442 20.76 12.05 -5.73
C GLU A 442 21.05 12.15 -4.23
N ASN A 443 20.51 13.18 -3.56
CA ASN A 443 20.67 13.36 -2.11
C ASN A 443 20.06 12.18 -1.32
N ARG A 444 18.87 11.71 -1.72
CA ARG A 444 18.20 10.55 -1.11
C ARG A 444 19.06 9.30 -1.20
N VAL A 445 19.68 9.03 -2.36
CA VAL A 445 20.54 7.87 -2.59
C VAL A 445 21.88 8.01 -1.85
N LYS A 446 22.52 9.17 -1.87
CA LYS A 446 23.77 9.47 -1.13
C LYS A 446 23.60 9.28 0.38
N THR A 447 22.50 9.76 0.93
CA THR A 447 22.19 9.68 2.37
C THR A 447 21.51 8.36 2.76
N THR A 448 21.14 7.52 1.80
CA THR A 448 20.33 6.29 1.99
C THR A 448 19.01 6.53 2.73
N ARG A 449 18.40 7.70 2.57
CA ARG A 449 17.19 8.13 3.28
C ARG A 449 15.96 8.11 2.36
N THR A 450 15.50 6.92 1.97
CA THR A 450 14.17 6.75 1.37
C THR A 450 13.10 6.87 2.44
N GLY A 451 11.83 7.03 2.03
CA GLY A 451 10.70 7.01 2.95
C GLY A 451 10.67 5.76 3.83
N ALA A 452 10.91 4.58 3.22
CA ALA A 452 10.98 3.31 3.95
C ALA A 452 12.10 3.32 5.02
N ARG A 453 13.28 3.79 4.68
CA ARG A 453 14.41 3.86 5.63
C ARG A 453 14.15 4.87 6.73
N TRP A 454 13.53 6.00 6.42
CA TRP A 454 13.16 7.00 7.40
C TRP A 454 12.13 6.42 8.40
N GLN A 455 11.09 5.74 7.92
CA GLN A 455 10.08 5.09 8.76
C GLN A 455 10.73 4.03 9.68
N LEU A 456 11.52 3.11 9.12
CA LEU A 456 12.18 2.05 9.90
C LEU A 456 13.17 2.61 10.92
N SER A 457 13.95 3.64 10.58
CA SER A 457 14.88 4.26 11.51
C SER A 457 14.17 4.99 12.66
N SER A 458 13.03 5.63 12.36
CA SER A 458 12.15 6.24 13.34
C SER A 458 11.53 5.19 14.27
N TRP A 459 10.98 4.12 13.70
CA TRP A 459 10.42 2.99 14.44
C TRP A 459 11.41 2.39 15.45
N ASN A 460 12.64 2.15 14.99
CA ASN A 460 13.69 1.59 15.85
C ASN A 460 14.13 2.56 16.96
N SER A 461 14.19 3.87 16.68
CA SER A 461 14.59 4.87 17.67
C SER A 461 13.58 5.04 18.82
N LEU A 462 12.34 4.59 18.61
CA LEU A 462 11.25 4.66 19.59
C LEU A 462 11.05 3.34 20.36
N ARG A 463 11.88 2.30 20.09
CA ARG A 463 11.66 0.93 20.57
C ARG A 463 11.50 0.81 22.08
N ASP A 464 12.36 1.46 22.83
CA ASP A 464 12.41 1.33 24.30
C ASP A 464 11.52 2.36 25.03
N ARG A 465 10.76 3.18 24.27
CA ARG A 465 10.00 4.31 24.81
C ARG A 465 8.52 4.27 24.48
N ALA A 466 8.09 3.39 23.60
CA ALA A 466 6.73 3.42 23.06
C ALA A 466 6.24 2.03 22.66
N THR A 467 4.95 1.79 22.81
CA THR A 467 4.25 0.62 22.28
C THR A 467 4.27 0.61 20.75
N LEU A 468 3.95 -0.52 20.12
CA LEU A 468 3.89 -0.61 18.66
C LEU A 468 2.91 0.40 18.04
N SER A 469 1.74 0.56 18.66
CA SER A 469 0.72 1.53 18.21
C SER A 469 1.21 2.98 18.35
N GLU A 470 1.86 3.33 19.45
CA GLU A 470 2.40 4.67 19.67
C GLU A 470 3.52 5.01 18.68
N ARG A 471 4.39 4.04 18.33
CA ARG A 471 5.42 4.23 17.29
C ARG A 471 4.79 4.50 15.94
N ALA A 472 3.76 3.74 15.57
CA ALA A 472 3.02 3.95 14.33
C ALA A 472 2.41 5.36 14.30
N THR A 473 1.74 5.75 15.39
CA THR A 473 1.12 7.08 15.54
C THR A 473 2.16 8.20 15.44
N ALA A 474 3.30 8.08 16.13
CA ALA A 474 4.37 9.07 16.06
C ALA A 474 4.94 9.22 14.63
N ILE A 475 5.11 8.12 13.89
CA ILE A 475 5.59 8.15 12.50
C ILE A 475 4.59 8.84 11.60
N VAL A 476 3.29 8.57 11.72
CA VAL A 476 2.26 9.20 10.89
C VAL A 476 2.16 10.69 11.19
N ALA A 477 2.11 11.09 12.48
CA ALA A 477 2.10 12.49 12.89
C ALA A 477 3.33 13.25 12.37
N ALA A 478 4.51 12.67 12.58
CA ALA A 478 5.77 13.22 12.09
C ALA A 478 5.78 13.36 10.55
N THR A 479 5.23 12.40 9.82
CA THR A 479 5.11 12.48 8.35
C THR A 479 4.26 13.66 7.93
N VAL A 480 3.07 13.83 8.53
CA VAL A 480 2.18 14.97 8.25
C VAL A 480 2.90 16.29 8.51
N HIS A 481 3.55 16.45 9.67
CA HIS A 481 4.27 17.68 10.02
C HIS A 481 5.40 17.99 9.03
N ARG A 482 6.15 16.97 8.58
CA ARG A 482 7.26 17.17 7.64
C ARG A 482 6.77 17.46 6.22
N GLN A 483 5.68 16.85 5.80
CA GLN A 483 5.05 17.15 4.50
C GLN A 483 4.62 18.63 4.40
N LEU A 484 4.15 19.22 5.50
CA LEU A 484 3.81 20.64 5.56
C LEU A 484 5.02 21.57 5.38
N THR A 485 6.24 21.08 5.58
CA THR A 485 7.46 21.88 5.34
C THR A 485 7.86 21.95 3.87
N GLY A 486 7.31 21.10 3.00
CA GLY A 486 7.70 20.96 1.60
C GLY A 486 9.11 20.38 1.37
N ARG A 487 9.83 19.97 2.43
CA ARG A 487 11.18 19.43 2.32
C ARG A 487 11.18 17.97 1.90
N PRO A 488 12.20 17.52 1.14
CA PRO A 488 12.32 16.13 0.75
C PRO A 488 12.73 15.24 1.94
N VAL A 489 12.40 13.95 1.88
CA VAL A 489 12.62 13.00 2.98
C VAL A 489 14.09 12.85 3.41
N ALA A 490 15.03 13.09 2.51
CA ALA A 490 16.46 13.04 2.82
C ALA A 490 16.88 14.05 3.90
N GLU A 491 16.09 15.13 4.08
CA GLU A 491 16.32 16.19 5.07
C GLU A 491 15.51 16.00 6.35
N TRP A 492 14.63 14.99 6.42
CA TRP A 492 13.76 14.81 7.56
C TRP A 492 14.52 14.26 8.79
N GLU A 493 14.28 14.86 9.95
CA GLU A 493 14.65 14.27 11.23
C GLU A 493 13.78 13.06 11.54
N ARG A 494 14.27 12.14 12.38
CA ARG A 494 13.48 10.99 12.86
C ARG A 494 12.23 11.46 13.58
N ALA A 495 11.19 10.64 13.56
CA ALA A 495 9.99 10.88 14.34
C ALA A 495 10.27 10.85 15.84
N ARG A 496 9.56 11.70 16.60
CA ARG A 496 9.63 11.82 18.06
C ARG A 496 8.26 11.61 18.67
N MET A 497 8.20 11.17 19.91
CA MET A 497 6.94 10.90 20.62
C MET A 497 6.09 12.15 20.84
N ASP A 498 6.72 13.30 21.06
CA ASP A 498 6.04 14.58 21.29
C ASP A 498 5.33 15.16 20.04
N GLU A 499 5.58 14.61 18.87
CA GLU A 499 4.91 15.02 17.62
C GLU A 499 3.47 14.48 17.50
N ALA A 500 3.22 13.35 18.13
CA ALA A 500 1.87 12.82 18.29
C ALA A 500 1.33 13.30 19.64
N LYS A 501 0.49 14.34 19.66
CA LYS A 501 -0.24 14.65 20.90
C LYS A 501 -1.06 13.42 21.27
N VAL A 502 -0.69 12.79 22.37
CA VAL A 502 -1.44 11.67 22.93
C VAL A 502 -2.77 12.24 23.42
N SER A 503 -3.86 11.80 22.87
CA SER A 503 -5.21 12.19 23.28
C SER A 503 -5.91 10.99 23.90
N ALA A 504 -6.80 11.21 24.84
CA ALA A 504 -7.66 10.16 25.38
C ALA A 504 -8.39 9.38 24.26
N LYS A 505 -8.59 9.99 23.08
CA LYS A 505 -9.16 9.34 21.89
C LYS A 505 -8.26 8.23 21.31
N ASN A 506 -6.94 8.29 21.53
CA ASN A 506 -6.00 7.26 21.07
C ASN A 506 -6.17 5.93 21.82
N TYR A 507 -6.92 5.93 22.91
CA TYR A 507 -7.12 4.77 23.77
C TYR A 507 -8.59 4.39 23.97
N GLN A 508 -9.44 4.80 23.03
CA GLN A 508 -10.89 4.52 23.13
C GLN A 508 -11.22 3.04 22.96
N ARG A 509 -10.42 2.30 22.19
CA ARG A 509 -10.64 0.89 21.89
C ARG A 509 -9.47 0.05 22.38
N VAL A 510 -9.77 -1.18 22.68
CA VAL A 510 -8.83 -2.20 23.18
C VAL A 510 -7.66 -2.43 22.23
N GLU A 511 -7.92 -2.53 20.93
CA GLU A 511 -6.90 -2.74 19.89
C GLU A 511 -5.82 -1.65 19.85
N HIS A 512 -6.09 -0.49 20.44
CA HIS A 512 -5.18 0.64 20.44
C HIS A 512 -3.98 0.46 21.39
N TYR A 513 -4.12 -0.40 22.41
CA TYR A 513 -3.12 -0.55 23.46
C TYR A 513 -2.95 -1.98 23.97
N MET A 514 -3.74 -2.96 23.48
CA MET A 514 -3.58 -4.37 23.81
C MET A 514 -2.18 -4.87 23.45
N THR A 515 -1.64 -5.78 24.24
CA THR A 515 -0.45 -6.55 23.89
C THR A 515 -0.82 -7.57 22.83
N SER A 516 -0.18 -7.52 21.66
CA SER A 516 -0.41 -8.44 20.52
C SER A 516 0.73 -9.43 20.29
N ASP A 517 1.89 -9.21 20.89
CA ASP A 517 3.01 -10.16 20.90
C ASP A 517 2.89 -11.01 22.17
N LEU A 518 2.21 -12.15 22.03
CA LEU A 518 1.78 -12.97 23.16
C LEU A 518 2.66 -14.19 23.33
N PHE A 519 3.02 -14.48 24.56
CA PHE A 519 3.51 -15.79 24.95
C PHE A 519 2.30 -16.67 25.27
N THR A 520 2.13 -17.76 24.54
CA THR A 520 1.07 -18.74 24.74
C THR A 520 1.65 -20.11 25.05
N VAL A 521 0.85 -21.01 25.60
CA VAL A 521 1.21 -22.41 25.89
C VAL A 521 0.08 -23.32 25.44
N HIS A 522 0.38 -24.61 25.25
CA HIS A 522 -0.62 -25.62 24.97
C HIS A 522 -1.18 -26.24 26.26
N ALA A 523 -2.39 -26.78 26.19
CA ALA A 523 -3.08 -27.38 27.31
C ALA A 523 -2.32 -28.57 27.95
N ASP A 524 -1.51 -29.27 27.16
CA ASP A 524 -0.70 -30.43 27.59
C ASP A 524 0.70 -30.04 28.09
N ASP A 525 1.11 -28.77 27.99
CA ASP A 525 2.39 -28.30 28.51
C ASP A 525 2.45 -28.47 30.03
N ALA A 526 3.65 -28.75 30.57
CA ALA A 526 3.86 -28.87 31.98
C ALA A 526 3.72 -27.51 32.70
N VAL A 527 3.10 -27.52 33.90
CA VAL A 527 2.97 -26.32 34.75
C VAL A 527 4.34 -25.68 35.04
N GLU A 528 5.43 -26.48 35.13
CA GLU A 528 6.80 -25.96 35.29
C GLU A 528 7.22 -25.04 34.14
N MET A 529 6.85 -25.40 32.90
CA MET A 529 7.14 -24.57 31.71
C MET A 529 6.49 -23.19 31.86
N VAL A 530 5.21 -23.15 32.22
CA VAL A 530 4.48 -21.90 32.39
C VAL A 530 5.03 -21.07 33.56
N ALA A 531 5.40 -21.71 34.66
CA ALA A 531 6.00 -21.03 35.80
C ALA A 531 7.33 -20.36 35.41
N ASN A 532 8.17 -21.03 34.64
CA ASN A 532 9.42 -20.47 34.14
C ASN A 532 9.17 -19.33 33.14
N LEU A 533 8.23 -19.50 32.22
CA LEU A 533 7.84 -18.47 31.25
C LEU A 533 7.38 -17.19 31.95
N MET A 534 6.55 -17.32 33.01
CA MET A 534 6.09 -16.19 33.81
C MET A 534 7.25 -15.46 34.49
N ILE A 535 8.29 -16.19 34.94
CA ILE A 535 9.49 -15.62 35.58
C ILE A 535 10.38 -14.93 34.53
N TRP A 536 10.68 -15.61 33.42
CA TRP A 536 11.59 -15.11 32.40
C TRP A 536 11.06 -13.86 31.74
N GLU A 537 9.76 -13.87 31.37
CA GLU A 537 9.12 -12.77 30.66
C GLU A 537 8.42 -11.77 31.61
N ARG A 538 8.47 -12.00 32.93
CA ARG A 538 7.84 -11.17 33.97
C ARG A 538 6.34 -10.96 33.76
N ILE A 539 5.65 -11.97 33.22
CA ILE A 539 4.21 -11.94 32.94
C ILE A 539 3.41 -12.69 33.99
N ARG A 540 2.18 -12.25 34.24
CA ARG A 540 1.30 -12.84 35.27
C ARG A 540 0.15 -13.64 34.73
N HIS A 541 -0.08 -13.57 33.43
CA HIS A 541 -1.19 -14.20 32.72
C HIS A 541 -0.66 -14.79 31.42
N VAL A 542 -0.95 -16.06 31.15
CA VAL A 542 -0.54 -16.76 29.94
C VAL A 542 -1.78 -17.39 29.31
N PRO A 543 -2.17 -17.01 28.10
CA PRO A 543 -3.22 -17.69 27.37
C PRO A 543 -2.81 -19.11 27.00
N VAL A 544 -3.80 -20.01 26.97
CA VAL A 544 -3.63 -21.41 26.58
C VAL A 544 -4.39 -21.64 25.29
N GLU A 545 -3.71 -22.13 24.27
CA GLU A 545 -4.24 -22.38 22.94
C GLU A 545 -4.29 -23.87 22.59
N ASP A 546 -5.15 -24.22 21.65
CA ASP A 546 -5.11 -25.52 20.96
C ASP A 546 -4.18 -25.49 19.73
N ALA A 547 -4.07 -26.60 19.01
CA ALA A 547 -3.24 -26.74 17.82
C ALA A 547 -3.72 -25.86 16.63
N GLU A 548 -4.97 -25.40 16.66
CA GLU A 548 -5.60 -24.52 15.67
C GLU A 548 -5.56 -23.04 16.08
N HIS A 549 -4.83 -22.71 17.16
CA HIS A 549 -4.72 -21.35 17.75
C HIS A 549 -6.03 -20.78 18.31
N HIS A 550 -6.96 -21.64 18.74
CA HIS A 550 -8.13 -21.18 19.50
C HIS A 550 -7.79 -21.10 20.99
N LEU A 551 -8.32 -20.07 21.63
CA LEU A 551 -8.16 -19.92 23.08
C LEU A 551 -8.97 -20.97 23.82
N VAL A 552 -8.31 -21.86 24.58
CA VAL A 552 -8.95 -22.90 25.41
C VAL A 552 -8.91 -22.58 26.90
N GLY A 553 -8.08 -21.63 27.32
CA GLY A 553 -8.00 -21.23 28.72
C GLY A 553 -7.02 -20.08 28.97
N VAL A 554 -6.94 -19.68 30.24
CA VAL A 554 -5.92 -18.76 30.75
C VAL A 554 -5.35 -19.30 32.05
N ILE A 555 -4.04 -19.28 32.17
CA ILE A 555 -3.36 -19.61 33.41
C ILE A 555 -2.78 -18.34 34.06
N THR A 556 -2.93 -18.20 35.38
CA THR A 556 -2.45 -17.04 36.12
C THR A 556 -1.35 -17.43 37.09
N HIS A 557 -0.45 -16.53 37.41
CA HIS A 557 0.60 -16.76 38.42
C HIS A 557 0.01 -17.21 39.78
N ARG A 558 -1.18 -16.70 40.17
CA ARG A 558 -1.88 -17.10 41.38
C ARG A 558 -2.36 -18.57 41.33
N ALA A 559 -2.76 -19.04 40.17
CA ALA A 559 -3.15 -20.44 39.98
C ALA A 559 -1.93 -21.36 40.13
N VAL A 560 -0.82 -21.01 39.50
CA VAL A 560 0.49 -21.70 39.61
C VAL A 560 0.97 -21.73 41.06
N MET A 561 0.98 -20.60 41.75
CA MET A 561 1.37 -20.51 43.16
C MET A 561 0.48 -21.38 44.08
N ARG A 562 -0.84 -21.29 43.90
CA ARG A 562 -1.78 -22.10 44.67
C ARG A 562 -1.55 -23.60 44.47
N PHE A 563 -1.30 -24.03 43.24
CA PHE A 563 -1.02 -25.41 42.90
C PHE A 563 0.27 -25.90 43.57
N ILE A 564 1.36 -25.16 43.50
CA ILE A 564 2.66 -25.49 44.10
C ILE A 564 2.53 -25.55 45.63
N MET A 565 1.90 -24.55 46.26
CA MET A 565 1.68 -24.52 47.70
C MET A 565 0.76 -25.65 48.18
N GLY A 566 -0.12 -26.16 47.35
CA GLY A 566 -0.94 -27.34 47.59
C GLY A 566 -0.22 -28.68 47.47
N GLY A 567 1.10 -28.67 47.22
CA GLY A 567 1.91 -29.88 47.05
C GLY A 567 1.84 -30.51 45.66
N GLY A 568 1.30 -29.80 44.68
CA GLY A 568 1.23 -30.26 43.28
C GLY A 568 2.63 -30.41 42.65
N ASN A 569 2.79 -31.37 41.73
CA ASN A 569 4.05 -31.61 41.03
C ASN A 569 4.05 -30.87 39.66
N PRO A 570 4.74 -29.73 39.54
CA PRO A 570 4.67 -28.93 38.33
C PRO A 570 5.29 -29.58 37.09
N ARG A 571 6.20 -30.55 37.26
CA ARG A 571 6.84 -31.27 36.14
C ARG A 571 5.95 -32.33 35.49
N ARG A 572 4.94 -32.82 36.20
CA ARG A 572 4.09 -33.91 35.72
C ARG A 572 2.67 -33.49 35.45
N THR A 573 2.26 -32.33 35.93
CA THR A 573 0.89 -31.85 35.79
C THR A 573 0.75 -30.99 34.54
N PRO A 574 -0.17 -31.30 33.62
CA PRO A 574 -0.43 -30.47 32.46
C PRO A 574 -1.18 -29.19 32.85
N VAL A 575 -0.99 -28.15 32.05
CA VAL A 575 -1.64 -26.84 32.24
C VAL A 575 -3.16 -26.95 32.28
N SER A 576 -3.75 -27.86 31.52
CA SER A 576 -5.19 -28.12 31.46
C SER A 576 -5.85 -28.46 32.82
N GLU A 577 -5.08 -28.94 33.80
CA GLU A 577 -5.59 -29.24 35.14
C GLU A 577 -5.77 -28.01 36.03
N ILE A 578 -5.01 -26.95 35.79
CA ILE A 578 -4.98 -25.76 36.66
C ILE A 578 -5.38 -24.45 35.94
N MET A 579 -5.50 -24.46 34.61
CA MET A 579 -5.96 -23.30 33.86
C MET A 579 -7.43 -22.99 34.14
N LYS A 580 -7.81 -21.74 34.01
CA LYS A 580 -9.22 -21.34 33.96
C LYS A 580 -9.71 -21.59 32.54
N LYS A 581 -10.62 -22.56 32.40
CA LYS A 581 -11.34 -22.85 31.14
C LYS A 581 -12.38 -21.78 30.88
N ASP A 582 -12.70 -21.56 29.61
CA ASP A 582 -13.71 -20.59 29.15
C ASP A 582 -13.50 -19.18 29.76
N PRO A 583 -12.35 -18.56 29.57
CA PRO A 583 -12.11 -17.23 30.11
C PRO A 583 -13.05 -16.20 29.48
N VAL A 584 -13.34 -15.13 30.24
CA VAL A 584 -14.07 -13.97 29.70
C VAL A 584 -13.20 -13.31 28.65
N THR A 585 -13.73 -13.08 27.46
CA THR A 585 -13.03 -12.51 26.31
C THR A 585 -13.74 -11.25 25.81
N ILE A 586 -13.04 -10.45 25.03
CA ILE A 586 -13.57 -9.23 24.38
C ILE A 586 -13.10 -9.18 22.92
N ALA A 587 -13.73 -8.32 22.12
CA ALA A 587 -13.32 -8.04 20.76
C ALA A 587 -12.31 -6.88 20.70
N PRO A 588 -11.47 -6.76 19.65
CA PRO A 588 -10.50 -5.67 19.48
C PRO A 588 -11.13 -4.27 19.50
N ASP A 589 -12.32 -4.13 18.93
CA ASP A 589 -13.07 -2.87 18.85
C ASP A 589 -13.85 -2.51 20.13
N THR A 590 -13.78 -3.36 21.17
CA THR A 590 -14.42 -3.11 22.47
C THR A 590 -13.92 -1.77 23.05
N GLN A 591 -14.86 -0.97 23.57
CA GLN A 591 -14.52 0.30 24.22
C GLN A 591 -13.69 0.06 25.49
N THR A 592 -12.63 0.86 25.68
CA THR A 592 -11.73 0.78 26.84
C THR A 592 -12.48 0.76 28.18
N ILE A 593 -13.50 1.64 28.32
CA ILE A 593 -14.29 1.71 29.53
C ILE A 593 -15.14 0.46 29.77
N GLU A 594 -15.59 -0.19 28.71
CA GLU A 594 -16.32 -1.45 28.77
C GLU A 594 -15.39 -2.61 29.19
N ALA A 595 -14.20 -2.68 28.62
CA ALA A 595 -13.18 -3.64 29.02
C ALA A 595 -12.86 -3.51 30.52
N LEU A 596 -12.63 -2.28 31.00
CA LEU A 596 -12.39 -1.99 32.43
C LEU A 596 -13.58 -2.41 33.32
N ARG A 597 -14.83 -2.11 32.91
CA ARG A 597 -16.03 -2.55 33.62
C ARG A 597 -16.17 -4.06 33.64
N THR A 598 -15.82 -4.74 32.56
CA THR A 598 -15.81 -6.20 32.47
C THR A 598 -14.81 -6.80 33.43
N MET A 599 -13.57 -6.32 33.51
CA MET A 599 -12.57 -6.78 34.46
C MET A 599 -13.06 -6.62 35.90
N ARG A 600 -13.62 -5.45 36.25
CA ARG A 600 -14.17 -5.19 37.60
C ARG A 600 -15.36 -6.08 37.92
N ARG A 601 -16.30 -6.26 36.97
CA ARG A 601 -17.50 -7.10 37.17
C ARG A 601 -17.16 -8.55 37.46
N PHE A 602 -16.17 -9.09 36.79
CA PHE A 602 -15.76 -10.49 36.94
C PHE A 602 -14.59 -10.69 37.92
N GLY A 603 -14.01 -9.62 38.46
CA GLY A 603 -12.87 -9.69 39.39
C GLY A 603 -11.63 -10.33 38.77
N ILE A 604 -11.36 -10.05 37.49
CA ILE A 604 -10.28 -10.64 36.71
C ILE A 604 -9.24 -9.57 36.32
N GLY A 605 -7.96 -9.96 36.36
CA GLY A 605 -6.82 -9.08 36.07
C GLY A 605 -6.37 -9.12 34.61
N CYS A 606 -7.04 -9.88 33.73
CA CYS A 606 -6.74 -9.89 32.30
C CYS A 606 -7.97 -10.26 31.46
N LEU A 607 -7.97 -9.81 30.22
CA LEU A 607 -8.97 -10.14 29.19
C LEU A 607 -8.26 -10.57 27.92
N PRO A 608 -8.36 -11.82 27.49
CA PRO A 608 -7.98 -12.22 26.15
C PRO A 608 -8.86 -11.52 25.12
N VAL A 609 -8.25 -11.06 24.03
CA VAL A 609 -8.92 -10.38 22.93
C VAL A 609 -9.02 -11.34 21.76
N LEU A 610 -10.25 -11.61 21.32
CA LEU A 610 -10.52 -12.52 20.20
C LEU A 610 -11.06 -11.78 18.99
N HIS A 611 -10.57 -12.16 17.81
CA HIS A 611 -11.11 -11.75 16.53
C HIS A 611 -11.41 -13.00 15.70
N ASP A 612 -12.66 -13.16 15.25
CA ASP A 612 -13.13 -14.38 14.55
C ASP A 612 -12.78 -15.68 15.27
N GLY A 613 -12.90 -15.68 16.61
CA GLY A 613 -12.62 -16.85 17.45
C GLY A 613 -11.14 -17.12 17.71
N LYS A 614 -10.22 -16.37 17.11
CA LYS A 614 -8.76 -16.50 17.30
C LYS A 614 -8.23 -15.48 18.30
N LEU A 615 -7.24 -15.86 19.07
CA LEU A 615 -6.56 -14.98 20.01
C LEU A 615 -5.68 -13.97 19.23
N VAL A 616 -5.96 -12.66 19.40
CA VAL A 616 -5.23 -11.58 18.72
C VAL A 616 -4.55 -10.62 19.68
N GLY A 617 -4.86 -10.70 20.96
CA GLY A 617 -4.27 -9.81 21.97
C GLY A 617 -4.65 -10.20 23.39
N LEU A 618 -4.03 -9.52 24.34
CA LEU A 618 -4.32 -9.60 25.76
C LEU A 618 -4.34 -8.21 26.36
N ILE A 619 -5.27 -7.94 27.26
CA ILE A 619 -5.25 -6.74 28.12
C ILE A 619 -5.15 -7.16 29.56
N THR A 620 -4.35 -6.42 30.33
CA THR A 620 -4.12 -6.62 31.76
C THR A 620 -4.42 -5.34 32.57
N GLU A 621 -4.47 -5.46 33.88
CA GLU A 621 -4.55 -4.31 34.80
C GLU A 621 -3.37 -3.34 34.61
N GLU A 622 -2.20 -3.85 34.23
CA GLU A 622 -0.98 -3.07 34.00
C GLU A 622 -1.13 -2.12 32.80
N ASP A 623 -1.74 -2.59 31.71
CA ASP A 623 -2.04 -1.75 30.54
C ASP A 623 -2.95 -0.56 30.90
N PHE A 624 -3.92 -0.77 31.81
CA PHE A 624 -4.77 0.32 32.30
C PHE A 624 -4.04 1.28 33.25
N MET A 625 -3.08 0.78 34.04
CA MET A 625 -2.23 1.63 34.88
C MET A 625 -1.35 2.54 34.04
N ASP A 626 -0.71 1.97 33.00
CA ASP A 626 0.11 2.74 32.07
C ASP A 626 -0.72 3.78 31.32
N LEU A 627 -1.91 3.40 30.88
CA LEU A 627 -2.85 4.32 30.24
C LEU A 627 -3.28 5.45 31.18
N ALA A 628 -3.63 5.13 32.42
CA ALA A 628 -4.02 6.13 33.41
C ALA A 628 -2.88 7.10 33.72
N THR A 629 -1.65 6.59 33.86
CA THR A 629 -0.46 7.39 34.09
C THR A 629 -0.25 8.40 32.95
N LYS A 630 -0.27 7.93 31.68
CA LYS A 630 -0.11 8.79 30.50
C LYS A 630 -1.19 9.88 30.41
N LEU A 631 -2.46 9.53 30.67
CA LEU A 631 -3.55 10.48 30.64
C LEU A 631 -3.48 11.52 31.75
N LEU A 632 -2.99 11.15 32.94
CA LEU A 632 -2.78 12.07 34.06
C LEU A 632 -1.60 13.00 33.79
N GLU A 633 -0.48 12.49 33.27
CA GLU A 633 0.67 13.31 32.88
C GLU A 633 0.27 14.36 31.84
N GLU A 634 -0.51 13.97 30.80
CA GLU A 634 -1.06 14.91 29.82
C GLU A 634 -1.94 15.98 30.47
N GLN A 635 -2.87 15.58 31.33
CA GLN A 635 -3.81 16.49 31.98
C GLN A 635 -3.11 17.45 32.95
N MET A 636 -2.02 17.00 33.58
CA MET A 636 -1.21 17.79 34.52
C MET A 636 -0.13 18.62 33.82
N GLY A 637 0.05 18.51 32.51
CA GLY A 637 1.07 19.23 31.74
C GLY A 637 2.49 18.80 32.08
N ILE A 638 2.68 17.57 32.57
CA ILE A 638 3.98 17.02 32.93
C ILE A 638 4.66 16.54 31.64
N THR A 639 5.65 17.29 31.17
CA THR A 639 6.39 16.98 29.93
C THR A 639 7.67 16.17 30.15
N GLU A 640 8.14 16.04 31.40
CA GLU A 640 9.24 15.15 31.73
C GLU A 640 8.71 13.73 31.93
N GLN A 641 8.94 12.88 30.90
CA GLN A 641 8.81 11.45 31.09
C GLN A 641 9.82 11.02 32.17
N LEU A 642 9.32 10.66 33.33
CA LEU A 642 10.10 9.85 34.25
C LEU A 642 10.64 8.65 33.48
N PRO A 643 11.95 8.40 33.43
CA PRO A 643 12.48 7.18 32.86
C PRO A 643 11.74 6.04 33.55
N LEU A 644 11.17 5.13 32.74
CA LEU A 644 10.62 3.88 33.26
C LEU A 644 11.67 3.28 34.21
N LEU A 645 11.42 3.42 35.50
CA LEU A 645 12.25 2.86 36.57
C LEU A 645 12.05 1.34 36.56
N LEU A 646 12.59 0.67 35.56
CA LEU A 646 12.70 -0.80 35.54
C LEU A 646 13.97 -1.20 34.79
N ASP A 647 15.12 -0.87 35.34
CA ASP A 647 16.30 -1.71 35.18
C ASP A 647 16.85 -2.03 36.57
N PRO A 648 16.35 -3.10 37.24
CA PRO A 648 16.84 -3.53 38.54
C PRO A 648 18.23 -4.18 38.49
N GLU A 649 18.84 -4.36 37.29
CA GLU A 649 20.16 -4.97 37.17
C GLU A 649 21.35 -3.98 37.13
N LYS A 650 21.11 -2.70 37.41
CA LYS A 650 22.21 -1.77 37.72
C LYS A 650 22.31 -1.48 39.24
N LYS A 651 22.36 -2.54 40.01
CA LYS A 651 22.96 -2.53 41.36
C LYS A 651 23.79 -3.77 41.56
#